data_efd6a8ce45776ec88cef3918fa705873
#
_entry.id   efd6a8ce45776ec88cef3918fa705873
#
_cell.length_a   1.000
_cell.length_b   1.000
_cell.length_c   1.000
_cell.angle_alpha   90.00
_cell.angle_beta   90.00
_cell.angle_gamma   90.00
#
_symmetry.space_group_name_H-M   'P 1'
#
loop_
_entity.id
_entity.type
_entity.pdbx_description
1 polymer ?
#
loop_
_entity_poly.entity_id
_entity_poly.type
_entity_poly.pdbx_seq_one_letter_code
_entity_poly.pdbx_strand_id
1 'polypeptide(L)'
;MVAVRSAHINKAGEFDPKKWIASLGISSQQSCERLAETWAYCLQQTQGHPDADLLLWRGVEMVEILSMLSMDIDTLRAAMLFPLADANVVSEDILRESVGKSIVHLIHGVRDMAAIRQLKATHTDSVSSEQVDNVRRMLLAMVDDFRCVVIKLAERIAHLREVKDAPEDERVLAAKECTNIYAPLANRLGIGQLKWELEDYCFRYLHPAEYKRIAKLLHERRIDREHYIDEFVSHLRSEMKTEGVKAEVYGRPKHIYSIWRKMQKKQLAFDELFDVRAVRIVAERLQDCYAALGIVHTHYRHLPDEFDDYVANPKPNGYQSIHTVVLGPGGKTIEIQIRTKQMHEDAELGVAAHWKYKEGTASGAARSGHEDRIAWLRKLIAWQEEMADSGEMLDEVRSQVFDDRVYVFTPKGDVVDLPAGSTPLDFAYHIHSDVGHRCIGAKIGGRIVPFTYQLQMGAQIEIITQKQPNPSRDWLNPNLGYVTTSRGRSKIHAWFRKQDRDKNILAGRQILDDELAHLGISLKEAEKHLLPRYSFNELDELLAAIGGGDIRLNQMVNFLQAQFNKPSAAEQDAAALKQLQQKTQAPQSRRKDDGRVVVEGVGNLMHHIARCCQPIPGDEIVGFITQGRGISVHRADCEQLAELRSHAPERIVDAVWGESYSAGYSLVVRVQANDRSGLLRDITTILANEKVNVLGVASRSDTKQQLATIDMTIEIYNLQVLGRVLGKLNQVPDVIDARRLHGN
;
A
#
# COMPACT_ATOMS: atom_id res chain seq x y z
N MET A 1 31.85 -16.02 4.67
CA MET A 1 32.62 -14.86 4.14
C MET A 1 32.98 -15.18 2.71
N VAL A 2 32.33 -14.60 1.73
CA VAL A 2 32.66 -14.81 0.31
C VAL A 2 33.86 -13.93 0.00
N ALA A 3 35.05 -14.49 0.10
CA ALA A 3 36.29 -13.85 -0.32
C ALA A 3 36.63 -14.37 -1.71
N VAL A 4 35.98 -13.84 -2.76
CA VAL A 4 36.11 -14.47 -4.07
C VAL A 4 36.79 -13.59 -5.12
N ARG A 5 36.89 -12.27 -4.89
CA ARG A 5 37.51 -11.35 -5.87
C ARG A 5 38.94 -11.67 -6.27
N SER A 6 39.75 -12.25 -5.40
CA SER A 6 41.15 -12.54 -5.69
C SER A 6 41.43 -13.89 -6.35
N ALA A 7 40.49 -14.83 -6.29
CA ALA A 7 40.68 -16.20 -6.76
C ALA A 7 40.66 -16.32 -8.31
N HIS A 8 40.01 -15.38 -8.99
CA HIS A 8 39.80 -15.42 -10.44
C HIS A 8 40.72 -14.44 -11.21
N ILE A 9 41.45 -13.60 -10.48
CA ILE A 9 42.49 -12.74 -11.08
C ILE A 9 43.76 -13.57 -11.24
N ASN A 10 44.29 -13.60 -12.42
CA ASN A 10 45.56 -14.31 -12.70
C ASN A 10 46.74 -13.65 -11.96
N LYS A 11 47.94 -14.27 -12.01
CA LYS A 11 49.16 -13.72 -11.37
C LYS A 11 49.58 -12.33 -11.88
N ALA A 12 49.07 -11.90 -13.04
CA ALA A 12 49.30 -10.58 -13.62
C ALA A 12 48.20 -9.57 -13.24
N GLY A 13 47.23 -9.96 -12.44
CA GLY A 13 46.08 -9.11 -12.05
C GLY A 13 44.93 -9.06 -13.06
N GLU A 14 44.97 -9.89 -14.10
CA GLU A 14 43.93 -9.94 -15.12
C GLU A 14 42.80 -10.90 -14.69
N PHE A 15 41.55 -10.52 -14.95
CA PHE A 15 40.39 -11.35 -14.70
C PHE A 15 40.23 -12.40 -15.81
N ASP A 16 40.08 -13.69 -15.43
CA ASP A 16 39.83 -14.80 -16.37
C ASP A 16 38.36 -15.22 -16.34
N PRO A 17 37.57 -14.76 -17.31
CA PRO A 17 36.12 -15.04 -17.33
C PRO A 17 35.78 -16.53 -17.42
N LYS A 18 36.61 -17.33 -18.11
CA LYS A 18 36.37 -18.77 -18.25
C LYS A 18 36.51 -19.52 -16.95
N LYS A 19 37.57 -19.22 -16.19
CA LYS A 19 37.77 -19.81 -14.87
C LYS A 19 36.71 -19.35 -13.86
N TRP A 20 36.35 -18.06 -13.95
CA TRP A 20 35.29 -17.50 -13.13
C TRP A 20 33.96 -18.22 -13.37
N ILE A 21 33.49 -18.32 -14.64
CA ILE A 21 32.25 -19.02 -14.97
C ILE A 21 32.27 -20.48 -14.53
N ALA A 22 33.40 -21.16 -14.71
CA ALA A 22 33.55 -22.56 -14.25
C ALA A 22 33.41 -22.71 -12.73
N SER A 23 33.78 -21.67 -11.94
CA SER A 23 33.67 -21.68 -10.48
C SER A 23 32.24 -21.43 -9.96
N LEU A 24 31.33 -20.92 -10.79
CA LEU A 24 29.94 -20.59 -10.40
C LEU A 24 29.03 -21.83 -10.18
N GLY A 25 29.54 -23.05 -10.53
CA GLY A 25 28.78 -24.29 -10.34
C GLY A 25 27.56 -24.45 -11.27
N ILE A 26 27.56 -23.75 -12.41
CA ILE A 26 26.46 -23.82 -13.41
C ILE A 26 26.57 -25.19 -14.13
N SER A 27 25.52 -26.01 -14.06
CA SER A 27 25.54 -27.38 -14.57
C SER A 27 25.46 -27.47 -16.09
N SER A 28 24.86 -26.48 -16.77
CA SER A 28 24.62 -26.48 -18.22
C SER A 28 25.72 -25.79 -18.98
N GLN A 29 26.36 -26.49 -19.94
CA GLN A 29 27.35 -25.93 -20.85
C GLN A 29 26.79 -24.73 -21.63
N GLN A 30 25.55 -24.85 -22.14
CA GLN A 30 24.86 -23.77 -22.85
C GLN A 30 24.64 -22.52 -22.00
N SER A 31 24.34 -22.69 -20.69
CA SER A 31 24.18 -21.58 -19.77
C SER A 31 25.52 -20.88 -19.51
N CYS A 32 26.62 -21.62 -19.42
CA CYS A 32 27.95 -21.05 -19.31
C CYS A 32 28.33 -20.21 -20.53
N GLU A 33 28.02 -20.71 -21.73
CA GLU A 33 28.26 -19.99 -22.99
C GLU A 33 27.47 -18.70 -23.07
N ARG A 34 26.17 -18.73 -22.73
CA ARG A 34 25.32 -17.51 -22.67
C ARG A 34 25.82 -16.48 -21.67
N LEU A 35 26.34 -16.89 -20.53
CA LEU A 35 26.90 -15.96 -19.54
C LEU A 35 28.22 -15.35 -20.06
N ALA A 36 29.05 -16.15 -20.74
CA ALA A 36 30.28 -15.65 -21.36
C ALA A 36 30.00 -14.64 -22.49
N GLU A 37 28.99 -14.88 -23.31
CA GLU A 37 28.49 -13.92 -24.31
C GLU A 37 28.03 -12.62 -23.65
N THR A 38 27.29 -12.73 -22.55
CA THR A 38 26.81 -11.53 -21.80
C THR A 38 27.98 -10.74 -21.21
N TRP A 39 29.00 -11.41 -20.67
CA TRP A 39 30.22 -10.77 -20.21
C TRP A 39 30.94 -10.03 -21.34
N ALA A 40 31.15 -10.67 -22.49
CA ALA A 40 31.77 -10.07 -23.67
C ALA A 40 31.00 -8.84 -24.15
N TYR A 41 29.66 -8.91 -24.14
CA TYR A 41 28.78 -7.79 -24.45
C TYR A 41 28.98 -6.64 -23.48
N CYS A 42 28.96 -6.90 -22.16
CA CYS A 42 29.19 -5.86 -21.14
C CYS A 42 30.56 -5.20 -21.34
N LEU A 43 31.60 -5.97 -21.59
CA LEU A 43 32.95 -5.45 -21.82
C LEU A 43 32.99 -4.54 -23.06
N GLN A 44 32.29 -4.89 -24.14
CA GLN A 44 32.20 -4.08 -25.34
C GLN A 44 31.46 -2.75 -25.08
N GLN A 45 30.33 -2.79 -24.36
CA GLN A 45 29.52 -1.60 -24.12
C GLN A 45 30.15 -0.63 -23.13
N THR A 46 31.03 -1.08 -22.26
CA THR A 46 31.71 -0.24 -21.27
C THR A 46 33.03 0.37 -21.80
N GLN A 47 33.43 0.04 -23.04
CA GLN A 47 34.67 0.61 -23.63
C GLN A 47 34.62 2.13 -23.66
N GLY A 48 35.62 2.77 -22.99
CA GLY A 48 35.72 4.24 -22.91
C GLY A 48 34.83 4.92 -21.85
N HIS A 49 34.03 4.13 -21.08
CA HIS A 49 33.26 4.70 -19.97
C HIS A 49 34.17 4.93 -18.75
N PRO A 50 34.08 6.08 -18.04
CA PRO A 50 34.94 6.39 -16.89
C PRO A 50 34.80 5.36 -15.74
N ASP A 51 33.58 4.81 -15.54
CA ASP A 51 33.30 3.87 -14.45
C ASP A 51 33.22 2.41 -14.96
N ALA A 52 33.85 2.08 -16.11
CA ALA A 52 33.75 0.75 -16.73
C ALA A 52 34.07 -0.38 -15.75
N ASP A 53 35.18 -0.30 -15.04
CA ASP A 53 35.62 -1.31 -14.08
C ASP A 53 34.64 -1.47 -12.92
N LEU A 54 34.09 -0.38 -12.40
CA LEU A 54 33.14 -0.38 -11.30
C LEU A 54 31.84 -1.10 -11.70
N LEU A 55 31.31 -0.78 -12.88
CA LEU A 55 30.07 -1.37 -13.40
C LEU A 55 30.24 -2.87 -13.68
N LEU A 56 31.35 -3.25 -14.31
CA LEU A 56 31.66 -4.66 -14.59
C LEU A 56 31.83 -5.48 -13.32
N TRP A 57 32.61 -4.96 -12.34
CA TRP A 57 32.81 -5.66 -11.06
C TRP A 57 31.55 -5.78 -10.25
N ARG A 58 30.68 -4.77 -10.25
CA ARG A 58 29.37 -4.86 -9.61
C ARG A 58 28.51 -5.97 -10.24
N GLY A 59 28.50 -6.08 -11.57
CA GLY A 59 27.83 -7.16 -12.29
C GLY A 59 28.38 -8.54 -11.93
N VAL A 60 29.69 -8.73 -11.91
CA VAL A 60 30.36 -9.96 -11.49
C VAL A 60 29.96 -10.35 -10.06
N GLU A 61 29.98 -9.41 -9.14
CA GLU A 61 29.65 -9.65 -7.75
C GLU A 61 28.18 -10.07 -7.55
N MET A 62 27.27 -9.41 -8.26
CA MET A 62 25.85 -9.80 -8.25
C MET A 62 25.63 -11.21 -8.79
N VAL A 63 26.33 -11.58 -9.87
CA VAL A 63 26.26 -12.94 -10.43
C VAL A 63 26.80 -13.97 -9.45
N GLU A 64 27.91 -13.70 -8.75
CA GLU A 64 28.45 -14.61 -7.73
C GLU A 64 27.46 -14.81 -6.58
N ILE A 65 26.84 -13.76 -6.08
CA ILE A 65 25.82 -13.85 -5.02
C ILE A 65 24.64 -14.71 -5.47
N LEU A 66 24.14 -14.49 -6.70
CA LEU A 66 22.98 -15.19 -7.24
C LEU A 66 23.27 -16.64 -7.63
N SER A 67 24.52 -16.94 -8.06
CA SER A 67 24.92 -18.31 -8.35
C SER A 67 24.89 -19.22 -7.12
N MET A 68 25.23 -18.67 -5.93
CA MET A 68 25.09 -19.39 -4.66
C MET A 68 23.65 -19.77 -4.34
N LEU A 69 22.68 -18.99 -4.82
CA LEU A 69 21.25 -19.27 -4.69
C LEU A 69 20.72 -20.20 -5.78
N SER A 70 21.61 -20.69 -6.67
CA SER A 70 21.26 -21.56 -7.81
C SER A 70 20.17 -20.94 -8.70
N MET A 71 20.23 -19.63 -8.96
CA MET A 71 19.27 -18.93 -9.82
C MET A 71 19.48 -19.30 -11.30
N ASP A 72 18.40 -19.13 -12.08
CA ASP A 72 18.39 -19.42 -13.52
C ASP A 72 19.33 -18.51 -14.32
N ILE A 73 19.67 -18.93 -15.53
CA ILE A 73 20.62 -18.21 -16.37
C ILE A 73 20.13 -16.80 -16.77
N ASP A 74 18.83 -16.61 -16.99
CA ASP A 74 18.27 -15.30 -17.33
C ASP A 74 18.40 -14.31 -16.16
N THR A 75 18.22 -14.79 -14.93
CA THR A 75 18.47 -14.03 -13.70
C THR A 75 19.94 -13.61 -13.58
N LEU A 76 20.88 -14.53 -13.83
CA LEU A 76 22.32 -14.22 -13.79
C LEU A 76 22.72 -13.22 -14.87
N ARG A 77 22.19 -13.35 -16.08
CA ARG A 77 22.42 -12.41 -17.17
C ARG A 77 21.81 -11.04 -16.90
N ALA A 78 20.59 -10.99 -16.34
CA ALA A 78 19.98 -9.75 -15.93
C ALA A 78 20.80 -9.02 -14.85
N ALA A 79 21.31 -9.75 -13.87
CA ALA A 79 22.19 -9.20 -12.82
C ALA A 79 23.50 -8.65 -13.38
N MET A 80 24.09 -9.33 -14.36
CA MET A 80 25.31 -8.88 -15.03
C MET A 80 25.12 -7.58 -15.83
N LEU A 81 23.95 -7.43 -16.47
CA LEU A 81 23.62 -6.27 -17.29
C LEU A 81 23.03 -5.11 -16.50
N PHE A 82 22.48 -5.37 -15.32
CA PHE A 82 21.78 -4.37 -14.52
C PHE A 82 22.63 -3.12 -14.22
N PRO A 83 23.90 -3.20 -13.81
CA PRO A 83 24.71 -2.00 -13.55
C PRO A 83 24.87 -1.10 -14.77
N LEU A 84 25.01 -1.67 -15.98
CA LEU A 84 25.13 -0.92 -17.22
C LEU A 84 23.81 -0.23 -17.58
N ALA A 85 22.70 -0.94 -17.39
CA ALA A 85 21.37 -0.41 -17.61
C ALA A 85 21.03 0.69 -16.61
N ASP A 86 21.34 0.52 -15.33
CA ASP A 86 21.08 1.50 -14.25
C ASP A 86 21.90 2.80 -14.47
N ALA A 87 23.14 2.68 -14.92
CA ALA A 87 23.99 3.80 -15.31
C ALA A 87 23.64 4.42 -16.68
N ASN A 88 22.60 3.92 -17.38
CA ASN A 88 22.20 4.32 -18.73
C ASN A 88 23.33 4.23 -19.79
N VAL A 89 24.29 3.32 -19.61
CA VAL A 89 25.33 3.02 -20.59
C VAL A 89 24.76 2.36 -21.84
N VAL A 90 23.72 1.56 -21.66
CA VAL A 90 22.99 0.88 -22.74
C VAL A 90 21.51 1.21 -22.66
N SER A 91 20.92 1.62 -23.79
CA SER A 91 19.48 1.92 -23.85
C SER A 91 18.64 0.63 -23.81
N GLU A 92 17.41 0.75 -23.31
CA GLU A 92 16.50 -0.38 -23.14
C GLU A 92 16.13 -1.04 -24.48
N ASP A 93 15.99 -0.25 -25.55
CA ASP A 93 15.68 -0.78 -26.87
C ASP A 93 16.82 -1.65 -27.42
N ILE A 94 18.07 -1.22 -27.25
CA ILE A 94 19.26 -1.99 -27.64
C ILE A 94 19.34 -3.29 -26.83
N LEU A 95 19.06 -3.23 -25.53
CA LEU A 95 19.02 -4.42 -24.66
C LEU A 95 17.93 -5.41 -25.13
N ARG A 96 16.74 -4.90 -25.51
CA ARG A 96 15.62 -5.74 -25.96
C ARG A 96 15.95 -6.52 -27.23
N GLU A 97 16.67 -5.93 -28.15
CA GLU A 97 17.13 -6.57 -29.38
C GLU A 97 18.26 -7.56 -29.15
N SER A 98 19.22 -7.22 -28.26
CA SER A 98 20.42 -8.00 -28.03
C SER A 98 20.23 -9.20 -27.10
N VAL A 99 19.42 -9.06 -26.03
CA VAL A 99 19.34 -10.08 -24.96
C VAL A 99 17.93 -10.67 -24.73
N GLY A 100 16.92 -10.08 -25.35
CA GLY A 100 15.54 -10.58 -25.32
C GLY A 100 14.67 -9.96 -24.24
N LYS A 101 13.35 -10.14 -24.41
CA LYS A 101 12.31 -9.48 -23.58
C LYS A 101 12.33 -9.90 -22.12
N SER A 102 12.64 -11.16 -21.81
CA SER A 102 12.65 -11.69 -20.44
C SER A 102 13.67 -10.97 -19.55
N ILE A 103 14.88 -10.78 -20.04
CA ILE A 103 15.96 -10.12 -19.31
C ILE A 103 15.66 -8.62 -19.11
N VAL A 104 15.13 -7.96 -20.14
CA VAL A 104 14.73 -6.55 -20.05
C VAL A 104 13.61 -6.36 -19.02
N HIS A 105 12.64 -7.27 -18.98
CA HIS A 105 11.57 -7.26 -17.97
C HIS A 105 12.12 -7.35 -16.53
N LEU A 106 13.09 -8.25 -16.30
CA LEU A 106 13.77 -8.36 -15.00
C LEU A 106 14.52 -7.07 -14.63
N ILE A 107 15.28 -6.50 -15.58
CA ILE A 107 16.01 -5.23 -15.34
C ILE A 107 15.05 -4.10 -14.98
N HIS A 108 13.92 -4.02 -15.69
CA HIS A 108 12.88 -3.01 -15.42
C HIS A 108 12.30 -3.17 -14.01
N GLY A 109 11.91 -4.40 -13.64
CA GLY A 109 11.40 -4.69 -12.30
C GLY A 109 12.39 -4.35 -11.18
N VAL A 110 13.70 -4.58 -11.41
CA VAL A 110 14.74 -4.18 -10.44
C VAL A 110 14.88 -2.66 -10.32
N ARG A 111 14.74 -1.92 -11.45
CA ARG A 111 14.71 -0.44 -11.45
C ARG A 111 13.51 0.11 -10.70
N ASP A 112 12.33 -0.46 -10.90
CA ASP A 112 11.11 -0.05 -10.21
C ASP A 112 11.24 -0.19 -8.69
N MET A 113 12.04 -1.16 -8.23
CA MET A 113 12.38 -1.30 -6.82
C MET A 113 13.36 -0.24 -6.28
N ALA A 114 14.08 0.48 -7.14
CA ALA A 114 15.03 1.52 -6.72
C ALA A 114 14.36 2.84 -6.27
N ALA A 115 13.08 3.02 -6.58
CA ALA A 115 12.30 4.22 -6.26
C ALA A 115 12.22 4.55 -4.75
N ILE A 116 12.56 3.60 -3.88
CA ILE A 116 12.61 3.78 -2.41
C ILE A 116 13.70 4.77 -1.95
N ARG A 117 14.78 4.95 -2.73
CA ARG A 117 15.84 5.90 -2.37
C ARG A 117 15.34 7.34 -2.20
N GLN A 118 14.31 7.74 -2.93
CA GLN A 118 13.72 9.07 -2.87
C GLN A 118 12.86 9.30 -1.61
N LEU A 119 12.40 8.23 -0.94
CA LEU A 119 11.58 8.32 0.28
C LEU A 119 12.31 8.96 1.48
N LYS A 120 13.65 8.97 1.50
CA LYS A 120 14.44 9.42 2.66
C LYS A 120 15.19 10.75 2.45
N ALA A 121 15.15 11.33 1.26
CA ALA A 121 15.89 12.57 0.97
C ALA A 121 15.19 13.85 1.45
N THR A 122 13.93 13.79 1.81
CA THR A 122 13.15 14.95 2.26
C THR A 122 12.71 14.78 3.70
N HIS A 123 13.30 15.57 4.59
CA HIS A 123 12.89 15.77 6.00
C HIS A 123 11.59 16.59 6.10
N THR A 124 10.58 16.28 5.31
CA THR A 124 9.26 16.92 5.41
C THR A 124 8.27 15.96 6.05
N ASP A 125 7.53 16.45 7.04
CA ASP A 125 6.57 15.72 7.88
C ASP A 125 5.34 15.14 7.13
N SER A 126 5.32 15.14 5.80
CA SER A 126 4.23 14.56 5.00
C SER A 126 4.76 13.75 3.83
N VAL A 127 4.26 12.52 3.71
CA VAL A 127 4.55 11.63 2.58
C VAL A 127 3.89 12.17 1.31
N SER A 128 4.66 12.35 0.23
CA SER A 128 4.10 12.83 -1.03
C SER A 128 3.35 11.71 -1.78
N SER A 129 2.34 12.09 -2.59
CA SER A 129 1.62 11.15 -3.46
C SER A 129 2.56 10.37 -4.40
N GLU A 130 3.64 11.00 -4.85
CA GLU A 130 4.65 10.37 -5.72
C GLU A 130 5.44 9.28 -4.98
N GLN A 131 5.71 9.46 -3.70
CA GLN A 131 6.37 8.46 -2.86
C GLN A 131 5.49 7.24 -2.66
N VAL A 132 4.19 7.44 -2.43
CA VAL A 132 3.18 6.37 -2.33
C VAL A 132 3.11 5.55 -3.62
N ASP A 133 3.08 6.22 -4.78
CA ASP A 133 3.04 5.55 -6.09
C ASP A 133 4.34 4.78 -6.39
N ASN A 134 5.47 5.24 -5.90
CA ASN A 134 6.75 4.54 -6.03
C ASN A 134 6.77 3.24 -5.21
N VAL A 135 6.25 3.26 -3.98
CA VAL A 135 6.11 2.03 -3.15
C VAL A 135 5.14 1.05 -3.80
N ARG A 136 4.03 1.54 -4.37
CA ARG A 136 3.07 0.71 -5.11
C ARG A 136 3.71 0.03 -6.30
N ARG A 137 4.45 0.75 -7.15
CA ARG A 137 5.16 0.18 -8.30
C ARG A 137 6.14 -0.89 -7.89
N MET A 138 6.87 -0.67 -6.81
CA MET A 138 7.78 -1.66 -6.24
C MET A 138 7.04 -2.96 -5.85
N LEU A 139 5.93 -2.84 -5.13
CA LEU A 139 5.14 -4.00 -4.70
C LEU A 139 4.58 -4.78 -5.90
N LEU A 140 4.10 -4.08 -6.92
CA LEU A 140 3.62 -4.71 -8.16
C LEU A 140 4.74 -5.43 -8.90
N ALA A 141 5.91 -4.83 -9.04
CA ALA A 141 7.08 -5.47 -9.65
C ALA A 141 7.51 -6.73 -8.89
N MET A 142 7.46 -6.70 -7.54
CA MET A 142 7.76 -7.87 -6.70
C MET A 142 6.77 -9.02 -6.93
N VAL A 143 5.52 -8.73 -7.19
CA VAL A 143 4.47 -9.75 -7.39
C VAL A 143 4.50 -10.31 -8.80
N ASP A 144 4.91 -9.50 -9.76
CA ASP A 144 4.99 -9.92 -11.16
C ASP A 144 6.12 -10.94 -11.40
N ASP A 145 7.32 -10.65 -10.93
CA ASP A 145 8.45 -11.60 -10.95
C ASP A 145 9.35 -11.44 -9.71
N PHE A 146 9.32 -12.43 -8.80
CA PHE A 146 10.11 -12.39 -7.57
C PHE A 146 11.63 -12.36 -7.83
N ARG A 147 12.11 -12.79 -9.00
CA ARG A 147 13.54 -12.74 -9.37
C ARG A 147 14.07 -11.32 -9.32
N CYS A 148 13.23 -10.33 -9.62
CA CYS A 148 13.56 -8.91 -9.46
C CYS A 148 13.98 -8.58 -8.02
N VAL A 149 13.28 -9.15 -7.03
CA VAL A 149 13.62 -8.96 -5.61
C VAL A 149 14.98 -9.56 -5.28
N VAL A 150 15.22 -10.78 -5.74
CA VAL A 150 16.50 -11.48 -5.44
C VAL A 150 17.68 -10.76 -6.09
N ILE A 151 17.52 -10.28 -7.33
CA ILE A 151 18.52 -9.44 -8.02
C ILE A 151 18.75 -8.15 -7.23
N LYS A 152 17.67 -7.51 -6.75
CA LYS A 152 17.79 -6.26 -5.96
C LYS A 152 18.50 -6.47 -4.63
N LEU A 153 18.23 -7.58 -3.94
CA LEU A 153 18.96 -7.93 -2.72
C LEU A 153 20.45 -8.17 -2.99
N ALA A 154 20.81 -8.85 -4.08
CA ALA A 154 22.19 -9.04 -4.50
C ALA A 154 22.87 -7.71 -4.84
N GLU A 155 22.17 -6.81 -5.51
CA GLU A 155 22.65 -5.47 -5.82
C GLU A 155 22.90 -4.65 -4.54
N ARG A 156 22.01 -4.73 -3.54
CA ARG A 156 22.23 -4.04 -2.26
C ARG A 156 23.42 -4.58 -1.49
N ILE A 157 23.67 -5.91 -1.51
CA ILE A 157 24.87 -6.49 -0.91
C ILE A 157 26.13 -6.02 -1.64
N ALA A 158 26.13 -6.05 -2.98
CA ALA A 158 27.25 -5.56 -3.77
C ALA A 158 27.54 -4.07 -3.46
N HIS A 159 26.50 -3.26 -3.35
CA HIS A 159 26.63 -1.85 -2.96
C HIS A 159 27.19 -1.68 -1.54
N LEU A 160 26.71 -2.44 -0.54
CA LEU A 160 27.27 -2.40 0.82
C LEU A 160 28.74 -2.81 0.88
N ARG A 161 29.18 -3.71 0.00
CA ARG A 161 30.60 -4.10 -0.12
C ARG A 161 31.44 -2.98 -0.77
N GLU A 162 30.88 -2.32 -1.76
CA GLU A 162 31.50 -1.23 -2.50
C GLU A 162 31.75 0.00 -1.62
N VAL A 163 30.75 0.42 -0.84
CA VAL A 163 30.84 1.60 0.05
C VAL A 163 31.75 1.39 1.26
N LYS A 164 32.45 0.26 1.36
CA LYS A 164 33.34 -0.04 2.49
C LYS A 164 34.36 1.06 2.76
N ASP A 165 34.91 1.64 1.72
CA ASP A 165 35.94 2.67 1.78
C ASP A 165 35.41 4.10 1.50
N ALA A 166 34.05 4.23 1.38
CA ALA A 166 33.35 5.51 1.22
C ALA A 166 33.29 6.31 2.54
N PRO A 167 32.92 7.60 2.50
CA PRO A 167 32.67 8.43 3.69
C PRO A 167 31.65 7.79 4.65
N GLU A 168 31.76 8.14 5.93
CA GLU A 168 30.92 7.53 6.98
C GLU A 168 29.44 7.78 6.74
N ASP A 169 29.07 8.98 6.32
CA ASP A 169 27.66 9.35 6.05
C ASP A 169 27.05 8.48 4.96
N GLU A 170 27.78 8.19 3.90
CA GLU A 170 27.34 7.35 2.80
C GLU A 170 27.17 5.89 3.24
N ARG A 171 28.13 5.36 4.02
CA ARG A 171 28.03 4.01 4.60
C ARG A 171 26.84 3.86 5.52
N VAL A 172 26.62 4.85 6.40
CA VAL A 172 25.49 4.87 7.36
C VAL A 172 24.16 4.95 6.61
N LEU A 173 24.07 5.77 5.56
CA LEU A 173 22.86 5.89 4.75
C LEU A 173 22.52 4.57 4.06
N ALA A 174 23.48 3.94 3.39
CA ALA A 174 23.30 2.65 2.73
C ALA A 174 22.89 1.55 3.75
N ALA A 175 23.50 1.54 4.94
CA ALA A 175 23.19 0.59 5.99
C ALA A 175 21.78 0.80 6.57
N LYS A 176 21.35 2.04 6.81
CA LYS A 176 19.99 2.36 7.28
C LYS A 176 18.92 1.91 6.29
N GLU A 177 19.13 2.17 4.99
CA GLU A 177 18.25 1.71 3.92
C GLU A 177 18.11 0.19 3.95
N CYS A 178 19.25 -0.53 4.01
CA CYS A 178 19.24 -1.99 4.01
C CYS A 178 18.62 -2.58 5.28
N THR A 179 18.88 -2.02 6.46
CA THR A 179 18.33 -2.50 7.73
C THR A 179 16.82 -2.34 7.79
N ASN A 180 16.29 -1.24 7.28
CA ASN A 180 14.88 -0.92 7.41
C ASN A 180 14.01 -1.58 6.32
N ILE A 181 14.58 -1.93 5.17
CA ILE A 181 13.79 -2.39 4.01
C ILE A 181 14.25 -3.77 3.54
N TYR A 182 15.52 -3.91 3.16
CA TYR A 182 15.98 -5.10 2.43
C TYR A 182 16.29 -6.30 3.34
N ALA A 183 16.80 -6.10 4.55
CA ALA A 183 17.05 -7.21 5.48
C ALA A 183 15.73 -7.83 6.02
N PRO A 184 14.70 -7.05 6.41
CA PRO A 184 13.37 -7.59 6.71
C PRO A 184 12.75 -8.31 5.52
N LEU A 185 12.89 -7.77 4.31
CA LEU A 185 12.39 -8.41 3.09
C LEU A 185 13.06 -9.77 2.85
N ALA A 186 14.40 -9.85 2.93
CA ALA A 186 15.14 -11.10 2.80
C ALA A 186 14.73 -12.13 3.89
N ASN A 187 14.47 -11.67 5.12
CA ASN A 187 13.98 -12.52 6.21
C ASN A 187 12.61 -13.14 5.90
N ARG A 188 11.70 -12.34 5.36
CA ARG A 188 10.34 -12.79 5.01
C ARG A 188 10.32 -13.76 3.85
N LEU A 189 11.22 -13.54 2.88
CA LEU A 189 11.44 -14.44 1.76
C LEU A 189 12.08 -15.76 2.16
N GLY A 190 12.50 -15.89 3.42
CA GLY A 190 13.23 -17.03 3.91
C GLY A 190 14.64 -17.16 3.32
N ILE A 191 15.14 -16.14 2.59
CA ILE A 191 16.49 -16.18 1.99
C ILE A 191 17.52 -15.88 3.10
N GLY A 192 17.77 -16.89 3.95
CA GLY A 192 18.62 -16.76 5.13
C GLY A 192 20.01 -16.24 4.82
N GLN A 193 20.58 -16.69 3.69
CA GLN A 193 21.93 -16.36 3.28
C GLN A 193 22.11 -14.85 2.99
N LEU A 194 21.22 -14.27 2.19
CA LEU A 194 21.28 -12.85 1.89
C LEU A 194 20.91 -11.98 3.10
N LYS A 195 19.94 -12.43 3.90
CA LYS A 195 19.55 -11.75 5.14
C LYS A 195 20.74 -11.57 6.09
N TRP A 196 21.45 -12.65 6.38
CA TRP A 196 22.55 -12.58 7.34
C TRP A 196 23.69 -11.70 6.85
N GLU A 197 23.96 -11.71 5.55
CA GLU A 197 24.99 -10.88 4.97
C GLU A 197 24.61 -9.39 5.01
N LEU A 198 23.36 -9.05 4.67
CA LEU A 198 22.85 -7.69 4.81
C LEU A 198 22.94 -7.20 6.26
N GLU A 199 22.45 -8.01 7.22
CA GLU A 199 22.49 -7.69 8.65
C GLU A 199 23.91 -7.47 9.17
N ASP A 200 24.89 -8.30 8.78
CA ASP A 200 26.29 -8.17 9.23
C ASP A 200 26.96 -6.90 8.67
N TYR A 201 26.75 -6.57 7.37
CA TYR A 201 27.27 -5.32 6.80
C TYR A 201 26.61 -4.09 7.42
N CYS A 202 25.31 -4.10 7.58
CA CYS A 202 24.59 -3.01 8.23
C CYS A 202 25.10 -2.78 9.67
N PHE A 203 25.24 -3.84 10.44
CA PHE A 203 25.76 -3.77 11.80
C PHE A 203 27.19 -3.22 11.87
N ARG A 204 28.03 -3.63 10.93
CA ARG A 204 29.41 -3.13 10.82
C ARG A 204 29.48 -1.61 10.60
N TYR A 205 28.54 -1.05 9.82
CA TYR A 205 28.52 0.38 9.51
C TYR A 205 27.74 1.21 10.53
N LEU A 206 26.67 0.68 11.10
CA LEU A 206 25.85 1.39 12.10
C LEU A 206 26.48 1.36 13.51
N HIS A 207 27.16 0.27 13.87
CA HIS A 207 27.74 0.04 15.20
C HIS A 207 29.19 -0.45 15.11
N PRO A 208 30.11 0.33 14.53
CA PRO A 208 31.47 -0.11 14.21
C PRO A 208 32.29 -0.50 15.44
N ALA A 209 32.09 0.16 16.57
CA ALA A 209 32.77 -0.15 17.82
C ALA A 209 32.38 -1.53 18.38
N GLU A 210 31.06 -1.79 18.43
CA GLU A 210 30.50 -3.08 18.91
C GLU A 210 30.87 -4.23 17.96
N TYR A 211 30.81 -3.99 16.64
CA TYR A 211 31.21 -4.97 15.64
C TYR A 211 32.68 -5.39 15.85
N LYS A 212 33.60 -4.40 15.98
CA LYS A 212 35.03 -4.65 16.21
C LYS A 212 35.26 -5.39 17.53
N ARG A 213 34.55 -5.03 18.60
CA ARG A 213 34.64 -5.69 19.92
C ARG A 213 34.28 -7.15 19.82
N ILE A 214 33.12 -7.48 19.24
CA ILE A 214 32.66 -8.87 19.10
C ILE A 214 33.58 -9.67 18.14
N ALA A 215 33.97 -9.05 17.02
CA ALA A 215 34.88 -9.68 16.06
C ALA A 215 36.23 -10.06 16.71
N LYS A 216 36.79 -9.20 17.56
CA LYS A 216 38.02 -9.45 18.31
C LYS A 216 37.84 -10.62 19.27
N LEU A 217 36.77 -10.65 20.07
CA LEU A 217 36.47 -11.76 21.01
C LEU A 217 36.29 -13.10 20.29
N LEU A 218 35.66 -13.05 19.10
CA LEU A 218 35.53 -14.25 18.27
C LEU A 218 36.87 -14.73 17.70
N HIS A 219 37.76 -13.79 17.33
CA HIS A 219 39.05 -14.11 16.74
C HIS A 219 40.01 -14.69 17.78
N GLU A 220 40.11 -14.10 18.98
CA GLU A 220 40.97 -14.54 20.05
C GLU A 220 40.68 -15.99 20.51
N ARG A 221 39.43 -16.44 20.38
CA ARG A 221 39.00 -17.82 20.79
C ARG A 221 38.75 -18.73 19.59
N ARG A 222 39.20 -18.34 18.38
CA ARG A 222 38.88 -19.06 17.15
C ARG A 222 39.47 -20.44 17.10
N ILE A 223 40.74 -20.62 17.38
CA ILE A 223 41.48 -21.88 17.28
C ILE A 223 40.88 -22.90 18.28
N ASP A 224 40.72 -22.50 19.53
CA ASP A 224 40.17 -23.38 20.59
C ASP A 224 38.73 -23.77 20.29
N ARG A 225 37.97 -22.87 19.70
CA ARG A 225 36.56 -23.12 19.34
C ARG A 225 36.43 -24.03 18.12
N GLU A 226 37.24 -23.83 17.08
CA GLU A 226 37.27 -24.71 15.90
C GLU A 226 37.68 -26.12 16.28
N HIS A 227 38.74 -26.32 17.02
CA HIS A 227 39.18 -27.61 17.48
C HIS A 227 38.10 -28.33 18.34
N TYR A 228 37.51 -27.60 19.27
CA TYR A 228 36.44 -28.15 20.12
C TYR A 228 35.21 -28.58 19.31
N ILE A 229 34.79 -27.77 18.31
CA ILE A 229 33.66 -28.09 17.45
C ILE A 229 34.00 -29.29 16.56
N ASP A 230 35.20 -29.38 16.01
CA ASP A 230 35.62 -30.48 15.15
C ASP A 230 35.67 -31.81 15.89
N GLU A 231 36.15 -31.82 17.15
CA GLU A 231 36.08 -33.01 18.02
C GLU A 231 34.65 -33.41 18.32
N PHE A 232 33.78 -32.45 18.69
CA PHE A 232 32.37 -32.70 18.98
C PHE A 232 31.62 -33.22 17.76
N VAL A 233 31.82 -32.62 16.59
CA VAL A 233 31.24 -33.06 15.31
C VAL A 233 31.69 -34.46 14.94
N SER A 234 32.98 -34.80 15.15
CA SER A 234 33.53 -36.11 14.86
C SER A 234 32.91 -37.19 15.75
N HIS A 235 32.72 -36.89 17.03
CA HIS A 235 32.03 -37.77 17.97
C HIS A 235 30.58 -38.00 17.57
N LEU A 236 29.81 -36.92 17.31
CA LEU A 236 28.41 -37.04 16.88
C LEU A 236 28.26 -37.82 15.56
N ARG A 237 29.17 -37.64 14.59
CA ARG A 237 29.16 -38.44 13.36
C ARG A 237 29.33 -39.93 13.62
N SER A 238 30.20 -40.28 14.57
CA SER A 238 30.40 -41.67 14.96
C SER A 238 29.15 -42.26 15.59
N GLU A 239 28.52 -41.55 16.54
CA GLU A 239 27.28 -41.97 17.18
C GLU A 239 26.11 -42.11 16.19
N MET A 240 25.90 -41.13 15.32
CA MET A 240 24.86 -41.20 14.26
C MET A 240 25.07 -42.43 13.36
N LYS A 241 26.34 -42.75 13.00
CA LYS A 241 26.66 -43.91 12.17
C LYS A 241 26.42 -45.23 12.92
N THR A 242 26.73 -45.28 14.20
CA THR A 242 26.54 -46.46 15.06
C THR A 242 25.05 -46.78 15.19
N GLU A 243 24.20 -45.79 15.36
CA GLU A 243 22.76 -45.92 15.50
C GLU A 243 22.02 -45.97 14.13
N GLY A 244 22.78 -46.01 13.03
CA GLY A 244 22.23 -46.16 11.68
C GLY A 244 21.47 -44.92 11.14
N VAL A 245 21.63 -43.76 11.77
CA VAL A 245 21.01 -42.52 11.33
C VAL A 245 21.85 -41.89 10.22
N LYS A 246 21.24 -41.69 9.05
CA LYS A 246 21.87 -41.03 7.90
C LYS A 246 21.74 -39.52 8.03
N ALA A 247 22.80 -38.88 8.52
CA ALA A 247 22.85 -37.44 8.67
C ALA A 247 24.27 -36.90 8.43
N GLU A 248 24.34 -35.72 7.85
CA GLU A 248 25.55 -34.91 7.77
C GLU A 248 25.65 -34.01 9.01
N VAL A 249 26.81 -34.03 9.69
CA VAL A 249 27.05 -33.22 10.88
C VAL A 249 28.22 -32.29 10.62
N TYR A 250 28.05 -30.99 10.86
CA TYR A 250 29.11 -29.99 10.68
C TYR A 250 28.94 -28.78 11.61
N GLY A 251 30.06 -28.11 11.90
CA GLY A 251 30.07 -26.90 12.68
C GLY A 251 29.51 -25.72 11.90
N ARG A 252 28.72 -24.88 12.53
CA ARG A 252 28.16 -23.67 11.93
C ARG A 252 28.77 -22.39 12.53
N PRO A 253 29.46 -21.56 11.73
CA PRO A 253 29.87 -20.24 12.18
C PRO A 253 28.64 -19.34 12.37
N LYS A 254 28.57 -18.64 13.50
CA LYS A 254 27.50 -17.71 13.79
C LYS A 254 27.85 -16.30 13.34
N HIS A 255 26.90 -15.61 12.76
CA HIS A 255 27.06 -14.23 12.30
C HIS A 255 27.16 -13.27 13.48
N ILE A 256 28.03 -12.24 13.34
CA ILE A 256 28.35 -11.28 14.41
C ILE A 256 27.10 -10.52 14.85
N TYR A 257 26.26 -10.09 13.91
CA TYR A 257 24.99 -9.43 14.21
C TYR A 257 24.04 -10.31 15.03
N SER A 258 23.95 -11.60 14.70
CA SER A 258 23.10 -12.53 15.45
C SER A 258 23.55 -12.71 16.90
N ILE A 259 24.87 -12.70 17.14
CA ILE A 259 25.46 -12.71 18.47
C ILE A 259 25.08 -11.43 19.23
N TRP A 260 25.32 -10.28 18.64
CA TRP A 260 25.02 -8.98 19.23
C TRP A 260 23.53 -8.85 19.59
N ARG A 261 22.64 -9.20 18.65
CA ARG A 261 21.18 -9.15 18.86
C ARG A 261 20.74 -10.01 20.04
N LYS A 262 21.35 -11.20 20.21
CA LYS A 262 21.05 -12.07 21.34
C LYS A 262 21.58 -11.51 22.66
N MET A 263 22.79 -10.90 22.66
CA MET A 263 23.32 -10.16 23.81
C MET A 263 22.36 -9.06 24.26
N GLN A 264 21.85 -8.25 23.32
CA GLN A 264 20.91 -7.16 23.61
C GLN A 264 19.58 -7.69 24.12
N LYS A 265 19.00 -8.70 23.46
CA LYS A 265 17.67 -9.22 23.81
C LYS A 265 17.66 -9.91 25.19
N LYS A 266 18.71 -10.65 25.51
CA LYS A 266 18.82 -11.41 26.79
C LYS A 266 19.61 -10.65 27.87
N GLN A 267 20.14 -9.44 27.56
CA GLN A 267 21.00 -8.63 28.46
C GLN A 267 22.20 -9.43 29.01
N LEU A 268 22.80 -10.29 28.14
CA LEU A 268 23.92 -11.19 28.53
C LEU A 268 25.24 -10.66 27.99
N ALA A 269 26.33 -10.87 28.76
CA ALA A 269 27.69 -10.67 28.27
C ALA A 269 28.07 -11.74 27.24
N PHE A 270 29.10 -11.47 26.43
CA PHE A 270 29.56 -12.42 25.40
C PHE A 270 29.93 -13.82 25.98
N ASP A 271 30.49 -13.85 27.16
CA ASP A 271 30.92 -15.10 27.85
C ASP A 271 29.74 -15.90 28.40
N GLU A 272 28.61 -15.26 28.60
CA GLU A 272 27.36 -15.87 29.10
C GLU A 272 26.48 -16.43 27.98
N LEU A 273 26.86 -16.18 26.72
CA LEU A 273 26.11 -16.73 25.58
C LEU A 273 26.36 -18.24 25.42
N PHE A 274 25.28 -18.99 25.52
CA PHE A 274 25.31 -20.46 25.39
C PHE A 274 25.55 -20.93 23.95
N ASP A 275 25.30 -20.12 22.93
CA ASP A 275 25.16 -20.51 21.52
C ASP A 275 26.26 -19.98 20.59
N VAL A 276 27.37 -19.52 21.12
CA VAL A 276 28.55 -19.11 20.31
C VAL A 276 29.15 -20.31 19.56
N ARG A 277 28.94 -21.54 20.09
CA ARG A 277 29.26 -22.81 19.44
C ARG A 277 27.99 -23.41 18.88
N ALA A 278 27.94 -23.60 17.58
CA ALA A 278 26.78 -24.17 16.93
C ALA A 278 27.16 -25.33 16.01
N VAL A 279 26.34 -26.37 16.03
CA VAL A 279 26.47 -27.57 15.18
C VAL A 279 25.18 -27.76 14.43
N ARG A 280 25.28 -28.17 13.18
CA ARG A 280 24.15 -28.49 12.34
C ARG A 280 24.14 -29.97 11.98
N ILE A 281 22.96 -30.58 12.09
CA ILE A 281 22.70 -31.95 11.70
C ILE A 281 21.67 -31.90 10.57
N VAL A 282 22.05 -32.38 9.39
CA VAL A 282 21.17 -32.43 8.21
C VAL A 282 20.87 -33.90 7.91
N ALA A 283 19.63 -34.29 8.17
CA ALA A 283 19.17 -35.68 8.00
C ALA A 283 18.46 -35.86 6.65
N GLU A 284 18.34 -37.10 6.16
CA GLU A 284 17.64 -37.42 4.92
C GLU A 284 16.11 -37.30 5.08
N ARG A 285 15.58 -37.83 6.20
CA ARG A 285 14.14 -37.93 6.46
C ARG A 285 13.77 -37.28 7.78
N LEU A 286 12.50 -36.90 7.93
CA LEU A 286 11.99 -36.33 9.16
C LEU A 286 12.18 -37.24 10.40
N GLN A 287 11.97 -38.52 10.22
CA GLN A 287 12.17 -39.51 11.29
C GLN A 287 13.63 -39.52 11.79
N ASP A 288 14.57 -39.34 10.88
CA ASP A 288 16.00 -39.31 11.20
C ASP A 288 16.37 -38.04 12.00
N CYS A 289 15.58 -36.93 11.83
CA CYS A 289 15.75 -35.71 12.65
C CYS A 289 15.42 -35.99 14.14
N TYR A 290 14.31 -36.65 14.42
CA TYR A 290 13.93 -36.98 15.79
C TYR A 290 14.80 -38.11 16.38
N ALA A 291 15.26 -39.05 15.54
CA ALA A 291 16.26 -40.03 15.96
C ALA A 291 17.58 -39.36 16.36
N ALA A 292 18.07 -38.43 15.56
CA ALA A 292 19.24 -37.61 15.86
C ALA A 292 19.08 -36.81 17.15
N LEU A 293 17.89 -36.22 17.38
CA LEU A 293 17.58 -35.54 18.64
C LEU A 293 17.69 -36.50 19.85
N GLY A 294 17.13 -37.70 19.72
CA GLY A 294 17.20 -38.75 20.74
C GLY A 294 18.64 -39.12 21.07
N ILE A 295 19.51 -39.33 20.07
CA ILE A 295 20.94 -39.61 20.25
C ILE A 295 21.62 -38.45 20.98
N VAL A 296 21.39 -37.22 20.54
CA VAL A 296 21.98 -36.03 21.18
C VAL A 296 21.57 -35.91 22.63
N HIS A 297 20.30 -36.10 23.00
CA HIS A 297 19.80 -35.99 24.36
C HIS A 297 20.19 -37.19 25.23
N THR A 298 20.51 -38.33 24.63
CA THR A 298 21.04 -39.51 25.37
C THR A 298 22.47 -39.29 25.80
N HIS A 299 23.30 -38.71 24.92
CA HIS A 299 24.74 -38.52 25.21
C HIS A 299 25.05 -37.21 25.94
N TYR A 300 24.18 -36.18 25.79
CA TYR A 300 24.42 -34.85 26.35
C TYR A 300 23.19 -34.32 27.08
N ARG A 301 23.42 -33.73 28.24
CA ARG A 301 22.35 -33.08 29.01
C ARG A 301 21.86 -31.82 28.27
N HIS A 302 20.59 -31.79 27.87
CA HIS A 302 19.99 -30.62 27.26
C HIS A 302 19.50 -29.59 28.30
N LEU A 303 19.36 -28.31 27.85
CA LEU A 303 18.75 -27.22 28.59
C LEU A 303 17.29 -27.07 28.13
N PRO A 304 16.28 -27.38 28.99
CA PRO A 304 14.89 -27.40 28.57
C PRO A 304 14.38 -26.03 28.09
N ASP A 305 14.84 -24.95 28.70
CA ASP A 305 14.43 -23.57 28.38
C ASP A 305 14.99 -23.06 27.03
N GLU A 306 15.94 -23.80 26.44
CA GLU A 306 16.57 -23.48 25.14
C GLU A 306 16.25 -24.58 24.10
N PHE A 307 15.06 -25.20 24.21
CA PHE A 307 14.55 -26.18 23.25
C PHE A 307 13.39 -25.60 22.46
N ASP A 308 13.51 -25.61 21.13
CA ASP A 308 12.46 -25.15 20.21
C ASP A 308 12.25 -26.19 19.11
N ASP A 309 11.03 -26.65 18.92
CA ASP A 309 10.63 -27.49 17.78
C ASP A 309 9.88 -26.68 16.73
N TYR A 310 10.63 -26.09 15.80
CA TYR A 310 10.08 -25.40 14.64
C TYR A 310 9.73 -26.33 13.47
N VAL A 311 9.88 -27.64 13.63
CA VAL A 311 9.35 -28.62 12.67
C VAL A 311 7.88 -28.85 12.95
N ALA A 312 7.52 -29.04 14.21
CA ALA A 312 6.13 -29.17 14.65
C ALA A 312 5.38 -27.83 14.55
N ASN A 313 6.05 -26.70 14.87
CA ASN A 313 5.48 -25.35 14.86
C ASN A 313 6.35 -24.41 14.02
N PRO A 314 6.19 -24.40 12.67
CA PRO A 314 7.00 -23.58 11.78
C PRO A 314 6.86 -22.09 12.08
N LYS A 315 7.95 -21.34 11.91
CA LYS A 315 7.89 -19.85 12.01
C LYS A 315 7.03 -19.25 10.90
N PRO A 316 6.52 -18.02 11.05
CA PRO A 316 5.69 -17.36 10.05
C PRO A 316 6.32 -17.28 8.64
N ASN A 317 7.66 -17.23 8.56
CA ASN A 317 8.40 -17.24 7.28
C ASN A 317 8.63 -18.66 6.72
N GLY A 318 8.02 -19.68 7.29
CA GLY A 318 8.16 -21.07 6.87
C GLY A 318 9.43 -21.78 7.34
N TYR A 319 10.24 -21.17 8.22
CA TYR A 319 11.45 -21.79 8.75
C TYR A 319 11.12 -22.99 9.62
N GLN A 320 11.77 -24.12 9.34
CA GLN A 320 11.65 -25.39 10.06
C GLN A 320 13.02 -25.91 10.50
N SER A 321 13.18 -26.24 11.76
CA SER A 321 14.37 -26.87 12.34
C SER A 321 14.06 -27.21 13.80
N ILE A 322 14.62 -28.28 14.33
CA ILE A 322 14.66 -28.52 15.78
C ILE A 322 15.90 -27.82 16.33
N HIS A 323 15.75 -27.02 17.35
CA HIS A 323 16.84 -26.35 18.06
C HIS A 323 16.94 -26.88 19.47
N THR A 324 18.13 -27.28 19.88
CA THR A 324 18.41 -27.69 21.25
C THR A 324 19.79 -27.20 21.68
N VAL A 325 19.92 -26.81 22.94
CA VAL A 325 21.21 -26.45 23.53
C VAL A 325 21.59 -27.56 24.51
N VAL A 326 22.80 -28.08 24.38
CA VAL A 326 23.32 -29.14 25.22
C VAL A 326 24.61 -28.73 25.91
N LEU A 327 24.89 -29.41 27.05
CA LEU A 327 26.17 -29.32 27.76
C LEU A 327 27.13 -30.36 27.16
N GLY A 328 28.10 -29.90 26.38
CA GLY A 328 29.15 -30.72 25.80
C GLY A 328 30.32 -30.98 26.77
N PRO A 329 31.41 -31.56 26.26
CA PRO A 329 32.62 -31.82 27.03
C PRO A 329 33.16 -30.56 27.73
N GLY A 330 33.60 -30.72 29.01
CA GLY A 330 34.08 -29.58 29.80
C GLY A 330 32.99 -28.57 30.20
N GLY A 331 31.69 -28.95 30.18
CA GLY A 331 30.56 -28.11 30.60
C GLY A 331 30.26 -26.93 29.65
N LYS A 332 30.82 -26.93 28.46
CA LYS A 332 30.60 -25.89 27.47
C LYS A 332 29.28 -26.12 26.73
N THR A 333 28.52 -25.06 26.55
CA THR A 333 27.22 -25.10 25.84
C THR A 333 27.40 -25.12 24.33
N ILE A 334 26.56 -25.90 23.64
CA ILE A 334 26.52 -26.04 22.18
C ILE A 334 25.08 -25.99 21.72
N GLU A 335 24.76 -25.09 20.79
CA GLU A 335 23.50 -25.09 20.05
C GLU A 335 23.54 -26.13 18.94
N ILE A 336 22.56 -27.02 18.89
CA ILE A 336 22.42 -28.02 17.83
C ILE A 336 21.14 -27.74 17.05
N GLN A 337 21.27 -27.56 15.72
CA GLN A 337 20.16 -27.38 14.80
C GLN A 337 20.00 -28.64 13.96
N ILE A 338 18.83 -29.28 14.05
CA ILE A 338 18.53 -30.54 13.36
C ILE A 338 17.41 -30.28 12.35
N ARG A 339 17.61 -30.64 11.10
CA ARG A 339 16.63 -30.47 10.02
C ARG A 339 16.89 -31.44 8.87
N THR A 340 15.89 -31.63 8.00
CA THR A 340 16.10 -32.41 6.78
C THR A 340 16.88 -31.59 5.74
N LYS A 341 17.37 -32.28 4.68
CA LYS A 341 18.03 -31.63 3.57
C LYS A 341 17.10 -30.61 2.87
N GLN A 342 15.82 -30.97 2.69
CA GLN A 342 14.82 -30.06 2.12
C GLN A 342 14.60 -28.81 3.00
N MET A 343 14.40 -29.00 4.32
CA MET A 343 14.28 -27.87 5.28
C MET A 343 15.53 -27.00 5.30
N HIS A 344 16.69 -27.62 5.05
CA HIS A 344 17.96 -26.90 4.95
C HIS A 344 17.99 -25.99 3.71
N GLU A 345 17.66 -26.54 2.55
CA GLU A 345 17.58 -25.78 1.30
C GLU A 345 16.54 -24.66 1.41
N ASP A 346 15.35 -24.96 1.95
CA ASP A 346 14.28 -23.98 2.15
C ASP A 346 14.69 -22.84 3.10
N ALA A 347 15.46 -23.12 4.15
CA ALA A 347 15.92 -22.11 5.10
C ALA A 347 17.10 -21.25 4.60
N GLU A 348 17.93 -21.78 3.69
CA GLU A 348 19.06 -21.03 3.09
C GLU A 348 18.62 -20.25 1.86
N LEU A 349 17.80 -20.84 1.01
CA LEU A 349 17.41 -20.32 -0.30
C LEU A 349 16.02 -19.68 -0.28
N GLY A 350 15.16 -20.04 0.67
CA GLY A 350 13.81 -19.52 0.80
C GLY A 350 12.98 -19.74 -0.47
N VAL A 351 12.37 -18.66 -0.96
CA VAL A 351 11.56 -18.70 -2.20
C VAL A 351 12.37 -19.13 -3.42
N ALA A 352 13.68 -18.91 -3.45
CA ALA A 352 14.55 -19.36 -4.55
C ALA A 352 14.62 -20.89 -4.66
N ALA A 353 14.47 -21.66 -3.57
CA ALA A 353 14.42 -23.12 -3.58
C ALA A 353 13.25 -23.66 -4.41
N HIS A 354 12.09 -23.02 -4.33
CA HIS A 354 10.90 -23.42 -5.09
C HIS A 354 11.05 -23.26 -6.61
N TRP A 355 11.87 -22.32 -7.07
CA TRP A 355 12.18 -22.15 -8.50
C TRP A 355 13.07 -23.23 -9.04
N LYS A 356 14.09 -23.64 -8.31
CA LYS A 356 15.01 -24.71 -8.72
C LYS A 356 14.29 -26.02 -9.05
N TYR A 357 13.24 -26.32 -8.27
CA TYR A 357 12.43 -27.54 -8.49
C TYR A 357 11.60 -27.49 -9.78
N LYS A 358 11.19 -26.29 -10.25
CA LYS A 358 10.32 -26.11 -11.43
C LYS A 358 11.03 -26.18 -12.77
N GLU A 359 12.30 -25.79 -12.86
CA GLU A 359 13.08 -25.93 -14.10
C GLU A 359 13.31 -27.39 -14.50
N GLY A 360 13.23 -28.34 -13.57
CA GLY A 360 13.39 -29.77 -13.81
C GLY A 360 12.16 -30.52 -14.36
N THR A 361 10.94 -29.90 -14.35
CA THR A 361 9.69 -30.58 -14.75
C THR A 361 8.93 -29.82 -15.83
N ALA A 362 9.15 -30.21 -17.08
CA ALA A 362 8.62 -29.57 -18.30
C ALA A 362 7.11 -29.77 -18.56
N SER A 363 6.32 -30.40 -17.69
CA SER A 363 4.92 -30.73 -17.95
C SER A 363 4.04 -30.53 -16.71
N GLY A 364 3.47 -29.34 -16.54
CA GLY A 364 2.52 -29.03 -15.47
C GLY A 364 2.53 -27.58 -14.98
N ALA A 365 3.37 -26.76 -15.56
CA ALA A 365 3.81 -25.48 -15.00
C ALA A 365 2.75 -24.35 -14.92
N ALA A 366 1.65 -24.39 -15.66
CA ALA A 366 0.73 -23.25 -15.72
C ALA A 366 -0.21 -23.11 -14.50
N ARG A 367 -0.61 -24.21 -13.84
CA ARG A 367 -1.50 -24.15 -12.67
C ARG A 367 -0.78 -23.86 -11.35
N SER A 368 0.45 -24.37 -11.19
CA SER A 368 1.23 -24.18 -9.95
C SER A 368 1.79 -22.75 -9.82
N GLY A 369 2.03 -22.05 -10.90
CA GLY A 369 2.54 -20.68 -10.91
C GLY A 369 1.60 -19.64 -10.28
N HIS A 370 0.29 -19.89 -10.33
CA HIS A 370 -0.72 -18.98 -9.79
C HIS A 370 -0.86 -19.09 -8.26
N GLU A 371 -0.90 -20.32 -7.74
CA GLU A 371 -1.00 -20.55 -6.30
C GLU A 371 0.23 -20.00 -5.57
N ASP A 372 1.40 -20.07 -6.20
CA ASP A 372 2.63 -19.54 -5.65
C ASP A 372 2.66 -18.00 -5.64
N ARG A 373 2.17 -17.32 -6.69
CA ARG A 373 2.03 -15.86 -6.72
C ARG A 373 1.05 -15.37 -5.64
N ILE A 374 -0.06 -16.07 -5.45
CA ILE A 374 -1.03 -15.77 -4.40
C ILE A 374 -0.43 -16.00 -3.01
N ALA A 375 0.28 -17.11 -2.80
CA ALA A 375 0.98 -17.39 -1.54
C ALA A 375 2.07 -16.34 -1.26
N TRP A 376 2.75 -15.89 -2.29
CA TRP A 376 3.74 -14.83 -2.26
C TRP A 376 3.15 -13.47 -1.88
N LEU A 377 2.06 -13.03 -2.52
CA LEU A 377 1.37 -11.80 -2.17
C LEU A 377 0.87 -11.83 -0.71
N ARG A 378 0.35 -12.96 -0.24
CA ARG A 378 -0.05 -13.13 1.17
C ARG A 378 1.14 -12.97 2.12
N LYS A 379 2.32 -13.48 1.77
CA LYS A 379 3.54 -13.26 2.56
C LYS A 379 3.99 -11.80 2.58
N LEU A 380 3.86 -11.08 1.45
CA LEU A 380 4.15 -9.65 1.38
C LEU A 380 3.16 -8.81 2.22
N ILE A 381 1.89 -9.15 2.19
CA ILE A 381 0.86 -8.47 2.99
C ILE A 381 1.08 -8.71 4.49
N ALA A 382 1.37 -9.94 4.89
CA ALA A 382 1.71 -10.26 6.27
C ALA A 382 3.03 -9.57 6.75
N TRP A 383 3.98 -9.29 5.83
CA TRP A 383 5.16 -8.46 6.12
C TRP A 383 4.79 -7.03 6.48
N GLN A 384 3.78 -6.49 5.84
CA GLN A 384 3.24 -5.16 6.11
C GLN A 384 2.72 -5.04 7.56
N GLU A 385 2.02 -6.06 8.08
CA GLU A 385 1.49 -6.07 9.46
C GLU A 385 2.62 -6.08 10.50
N GLU A 386 3.73 -6.75 10.22
CA GLU A 386 4.90 -6.82 11.10
C GLU A 386 5.77 -5.55 11.09
N MET A 387 5.81 -4.81 9.96
CA MET A 387 6.54 -3.54 9.85
C MET A 387 5.88 -2.41 10.66
N ALA A 388 4.60 -2.55 10.99
CA ALA A 388 3.85 -1.59 11.81
C ALA A 388 4.39 -1.47 13.25
N ASP A 389 5.02 -2.52 13.76
CA ASP A 389 5.60 -2.51 15.11
C ASP A 389 6.96 -1.79 15.22
N SER A 390 7.51 -1.27 14.11
CA SER A 390 8.90 -0.81 14.05
C SER A 390 9.14 0.68 13.84
N GLY A 391 8.11 1.55 13.77
CA GLY A 391 8.33 3.00 13.79
C GLY A 391 7.31 3.88 13.04
N GLU A 392 7.02 5.04 13.61
CA GLU A 392 5.97 6.00 13.24
C GLU A 392 5.97 6.49 11.77
N MET A 393 7.12 6.54 11.08
CA MET A 393 7.23 7.05 9.71
C MET A 393 6.71 6.05 8.65
N LEU A 394 6.70 4.76 8.96
CA LEU A 394 6.20 3.69 8.08
C LEU A 394 4.69 3.55 8.16
N ASP A 395 4.05 3.96 9.26
CA ASP A 395 2.61 3.86 9.45
C ASP A 395 1.84 4.81 8.53
N GLU A 396 2.36 6.01 8.24
CA GLU A 396 1.73 6.97 7.34
C GLU A 396 1.82 6.51 5.87
N VAL A 397 2.96 5.98 5.44
CA VAL A 397 3.13 5.35 4.10
C VAL A 397 2.22 4.13 3.96
N ARG A 398 2.10 3.33 5.02
CA ARG A 398 1.24 2.15 5.06
C ARG A 398 -0.22 2.51 4.86
N SER A 399 -0.75 3.45 5.64
CA SER A 399 -2.17 3.83 5.57
C SER A 399 -2.54 4.32 4.16
N GLN A 400 -1.66 5.09 3.53
CA GLN A 400 -1.90 5.61 2.17
C GLN A 400 -1.70 4.58 1.04
N VAL A 401 -0.86 3.55 1.25
CA VAL A 401 -0.57 2.54 0.21
C VAL A 401 -1.56 1.38 0.24
N PHE A 402 -1.99 0.95 1.43
CA PHE A 402 -2.73 -0.31 1.59
C PHE A 402 -4.16 -0.12 2.08
N ASP A 403 -4.43 0.82 2.98
CA ASP A 403 -5.79 1.01 3.53
C ASP A 403 -6.77 1.50 2.45
N ASP A 404 -6.25 2.21 1.44
CA ASP A 404 -7.05 2.74 0.32
C ASP A 404 -7.10 1.80 -0.90
N ARG A 405 -6.41 0.66 -0.90
CA ARG A 405 -6.29 -0.22 -2.08
C ARG A 405 -6.50 -1.69 -1.76
N VAL A 406 -6.98 -2.43 -2.78
CA VAL A 406 -7.10 -3.89 -2.75
C VAL A 406 -6.42 -4.50 -3.98
N TYR A 407 -5.55 -5.48 -3.78
CA TYR A 407 -4.85 -6.21 -4.83
C TYR A 407 -5.53 -7.56 -5.04
N VAL A 408 -5.98 -7.81 -6.26
CA VAL A 408 -6.72 -9.02 -6.65
C VAL A 408 -6.12 -9.63 -7.91
N PHE A 409 -6.42 -10.90 -8.17
CA PHE A 409 -5.83 -11.63 -9.28
C PHE A 409 -6.83 -11.90 -10.40
N THR A 410 -6.37 -11.81 -11.66
CA THR A 410 -7.08 -12.38 -12.80
C THR A 410 -6.98 -13.92 -12.77
N PRO A 411 -7.80 -14.67 -13.54
CA PRO A 411 -7.62 -16.12 -13.70
C PRO A 411 -6.28 -16.50 -14.31
N LYS A 412 -5.62 -15.58 -14.99
CA LYS A 412 -4.26 -15.76 -15.55
C LYS A 412 -3.15 -15.46 -14.54
N GLY A 413 -3.49 -14.97 -13.34
CA GLY A 413 -2.57 -14.63 -12.27
C GLY A 413 -1.96 -13.22 -12.36
N ASP A 414 -2.45 -12.38 -13.27
CA ASP A 414 -2.03 -10.99 -13.31
C ASP A 414 -2.63 -10.24 -12.11
N VAL A 415 -1.86 -9.36 -11.50
CA VAL A 415 -2.31 -8.56 -10.36
C VAL A 415 -3.05 -7.32 -10.85
N VAL A 416 -4.19 -7.04 -10.24
CA VAL A 416 -5.00 -5.84 -10.50
C VAL A 416 -5.12 -5.04 -9.22
N ASP A 417 -4.71 -3.79 -9.30
CA ASP A 417 -4.76 -2.80 -8.22
C ASP A 417 -6.05 -1.97 -8.32
N LEU A 418 -6.87 -2.01 -7.27
CA LEU A 418 -8.16 -1.31 -7.20
C LEU A 418 -8.28 -0.54 -5.87
N PRO A 419 -9.11 0.53 -5.81
CA PRO A 419 -9.44 1.17 -4.53
C PRO A 419 -10.09 0.19 -3.55
N ALA A 420 -9.83 0.37 -2.25
CA ALA A 420 -10.50 -0.40 -1.21
C ALA A 420 -12.03 -0.26 -1.31
N GLY A 421 -12.75 -1.34 -1.05
CA GLY A 421 -14.20 -1.39 -1.23
C GLY A 421 -14.68 -1.57 -2.67
N SER A 422 -13.76 -1.76 -3.64
CA SER A 422 -14.12 -2.09 -5.02
C SER A 422 -14.89 -3.40 -5.14
N THR A 423 -15.72 -3.50 -6.17
CA THR A 423 -16.62 -4.61 -6.44
C THR A 423 -16.17 -5.44 -7.65
N PRO A 424 -16.75 -6.63 -7.90
CA PRO A 424 -16.49 -7.38 -9.13
C PRO A 424 -16.79 -6.61 -10.42
N LEU A 425 -17.76 -5.70 -10.41
CA LEU A 425 -18.02 -4.82 -11.55
C LEU A 425 -16.91 -3.79 -11.75
N ASP A 426 -16.39 -3.20 -10.66
CA ASP A 426 -15.23 -2.31 -10.73
C ASP A 426 -14.03 -3.01 -11.35
N PHE A 427 -13.76 -4.26 -10.93
CA PHE A 427 -12.73 -5.10 -11.51
C PHE A 427 -12.96 -5.34 -13.01
N ALA A 428 -14.18 -5.71 -13.42
CA ALA A 428 -14.52 -5.96 -14.82
C ALA A 428 -14.26 -4.72 -15.68
N TYR A 429 -14.67 -3.53 -15.23
CA TYR A 429 -14.42 -2.25 -15.92
C TYR A 429 -12.96 -1.80 -15.84
N HIS A 430 -12.22 -2.24 -14.84
CA HIS A 430 -10.78 -1.99 -14.78
C HIS A 430 -10.04 -2.76 -15.86
N ILE A 431 -10.35 -4.05 -16.04
CA ILE A 431 -9.74 -4.90 -17.08
C ILE A 431 -10.03 -4.34 -18.47
N HIS A 432 -11.30 -4.23 -18.83
CA HIS A 432 -11.71 -3.65 -20.12
C HIS A 432 -13.17 -3.20 -20.09
N SER A 433 -13.50 -2.11 -20.80
CA SER A 433 -14.87 -1.58 -20.87
C SER A 433 -15.85 -2.62 -21.41
N ASP A 434 -15.46 -3.39 -22.44
CA ASP A 434 -16.30 -4.41 -23.05
C ASP A 434 -16.57 -5.59 -22.09
N VAL A 435 -15.58 -5.98 -21.27
CA VAL A 435 -15.76 -6.99 -20.22
C VAL A 435 -16.77 -6.51 -19.20
N GLY A 436 -16.67 -5.25 -18.76
CA GLY A 436 -17.63 -4.62 -17.86
C GLY A 436 -19.04 -4.56 -18.44
N HIS A 437 -19.19 -4.13 -19.70
CA HIS A 437 -20.49 -4.04 -20.37
C HIS A 437 -21.18 -5.39 -20.59
N ARG A 438 -20.42 -6.46 -20.70
CA ARG A 438 -20.90 -7.83 -20.88
C ARG A 438 -21.01 -8.63 -19.58
N CYS A 439 -20.63 -8.05 -18.45
CA CYS A 439 -20.60 -8.76 -17.17
C CYS A 439 -22.01 -9.17 -16.72
N ILE A 440 -22.18 -10.46 -16.43
CA ILE A 440 -23.42 -11.04 -15.86
C ILE A 440 -23.20 -11.65 -14.49
N GLY A 441 -21.97 -11.81 -14.05
CA GLY A 441 -21.63 -12.38 -12.76
C GLY A 441 -20.11 -12.44 -12.56
N ALA A 442 -19.72 -12.82 -11.37
CA ALA A 442 -18.33 -13.06 -11.01
C ALA A 442 -18.19 -14.29 -10.11
N LYS A 443 -17.03 -14.95 -10.17
CA LYS A 443 -16.64 -16.02 -9.27
C LYS A 443 -15.37 -15.65 -8.53
N ILE A 444 -15.34 -15.98 -7.25
CA ILE A 444 -14.16 -15.87 -6.40
C ILE A 444 -13.89 -17.24 -5.77
N GLY A 445 -12.69 -17.79 -5.99
CA GLY A 445 -12.36 -19.13 -5.52
C GLY A 445 -13.33 -20.22 -6.03
N GLY A 446 -13.85 -20.07 -7.26
CA GLY A 446 -14.79 -20.99 -7.90
C GLY A 446 -16.27 -20.80 -7.46
N ARG A 447 -16.57 -19.92 -6.50
CA ARG A 447 -17.95 -19.64 -6.01
C ARG A 447 -18.47 -18.35 -6.65
N ILE A 448 -19.74 -18.36 -7.07
CA ILE A 448 -20.42 -17.17 -7.59
C ILE A 448 -20.64 -16.19 -6.44
N VAL A 449 -20.32 -14.92 -6.66
CA VAL A 449 -20.49 -13.83 -5.71
C VAL A 449 -21.43 -12.75 -6.28
N PRO A 450 -22.18 -12.02 -5.43
CA PRO A 450 -23.01 -10.90 -5.87
C PRO A 450 -22.12 -9.73 -6.34
N PHE A 451 -22.67 -8.86 -7.19
CA PHE A 451 -21.95 -7.66 -7.66
C PHE A 451 -21.62 -6.65 -6.55
N THR A 452 -22.33 -6.70 -5.44
CA THR A 452 -22.09 -5.85 -4.26
C THR A 452 -21.02 -6.41 -3.31
N TYR A 453 -20.41 -7.55 -3.67
CA TYR A 453 -19.34 -8.14 -2.88
C TYR A 453 -18.12 -7.22 -2.89
N GLN A 454 -17.62 -6.85 -1.72
CA GLN A 454 -16.38 -6.09 -1.58
C GLN A 454 -15.19 -7.02 -1.74
N LEU A 455 -14.34 -6.70 -2.72
CA LEU A 455 -13.17 -7.51 -3.04
C LEU A 455 -12.18 -7.50 -1.88
N GLN A 456 -11.66 -8.67 -1.58
CA GLN A 456 -10.68 -8.87 -0.52
C GLN A 456 -9.28 -9.06 -1.11
N MET A 457 -8.28 -8.67 -0.35
CA MET A 457 -6.88 -8.79 -0.69
C MET A 457 -6.51 -10.23 -1.07
N GLY A 458 -5.83 -10.42 -2.20
CA GLY A 458 -5.39 -11.73 -2.67
C GLY A 458 -6.49 -12.62 -3.25
N ALA A 459 -7.71 -12.11 -3.50
CA ALA A 459 -8.78 -12.86 -4.12
C ALA A 459 -8.53 -13.04 -5.63
N GLN A 460 -8.75 -14.25 -6.14
CA GLN A 460 -8.75 -14.52 -7.58
C GLN A 460 -10.17 -14.39 -8.13
N ILE A 461 -10.35 -13.53 -9.14
CA ILE A 461 -11.66 -13.15 -9.68
C ILE A 461 -11.78 -13.59 -11.13
N GLU A 462 -12.83 -14.35 -11.42
CA GLU A 462 -13.24 -14.71 -12.77
C GLU A 462 -14.54 -13.98 -13.12
N ILE A 463 -14.53 -13.18 -14.18
CA ILE A 463 -15.73 -12.48 -14.66
C ILE A 463 -16.48 -13.34 -15.66
N ILE A 464 -17.78 -13.54 -15.40
CA ILE A 464 -18.68 -14.24 -16.30
C ILE A 464 -19.29 -13.20 -17.25
N THR A 465 -19.09 -13.39 -18.56
CA THR A 465 -19.55 -12.47 -19.59
C THR A 465 -20.56 -13.11 -20.52
N GLN A 466 -21.50 -12.33 -21.04
CA GLN A 466 -22.40 -12.70 -22.12
C GLN A 466 -21.93 -12.19 -23.48
N LYS A 467 -22.54 -12.69 -24.58
CA LYS A 467 -22.14 -12.30 -25.95
C LYS A 467 -22.44 -10.86 -26.28
N GLN A 468 -23.57 -10.32 -25.82
CA GLN A 468 -23.99 -8.94 -26.09
C GLN A 468 -23.79 -8.06 -24.86
N PRO A 469 -23.33 -6.79 -25.02
CA PRO A 469 -23.22 -5.86 -23.92
C PRO A 469 -24.63 -5.44 -23.43
N ASN A 470 -24.88 -5.52 -22.14
CA ASN A 470 -26.17 -5.15 -21.53
C ASN A 470 -25.98 -4.65 -20.09
N PRO A 471 -25.29 -3.50 -19.88
CA PRO A 471 -25.18 -2.92 -18.55
C PRO A 471 -26.52 -2.42 -18.02
N SER A 472 -26.79 -2.56 -16.71
CA SER A 472 -27.98 -2.02 -16.05
C SER A 472 -27.76 -0.58 -15.61
N ARG A 473 -28.80 0.27 -15.70
CA ARG A 473 -28.81 1.62 -15.12
C ARG A 473 -28.71 1.61 -13.59
N ASP A 474 -29.17 0.53 -12.95
CA ASP A 474 -29.05 0.34 -11.49
C ASP A 474 -27.60 0.33 -11.02
N TRP A 475 -26.63 -0.05 -11.90
CA TRP A 475 -25.22 -0.03 -11.56
C TRP A 475 -24.66 1.38 -11.28
N LEU A 476 -25.36 2.40 -11.74
CA LEU A 476 -25.02 3.82 -11.50
C LEU A 476 -25.58 4.35 -10.17
N ASN A 477 -26.51 3.63 -9.55
CA ASN A 477 -27.10 4.05 -8.29
C ASN A 477 -26.13 3.82 -7.13
N PRO A 478 -25.62 4.89 -6.48
CA PRO A 478 -24.65 4.77 -5.39
C PRO A 478 -25.18 3.96 -4.19
N ASN A 479 -26.49 4.00 -3.95
CA ASN A 479 -27.12 3.35 -2.80
C ASN A 479 -27.18 1.81 -2.94
N LEU A 480 -27.07 1.30 -4.16
CA LEU A 480 -27.08 -0.14 -4.43
C LEU A 480 -25.67 -0.77 -4.37
N GLY A 481 -24.60 0.04 -4.37
CA GLY A 481 -23.23 -0.42 -4.17
C GLY A 481 -22.66 -1.36 -5.24
N TYR A 482 -23.20 -1.33 -6.47
CA TYR A 482 -22.73 -2.17 -7.57
C TYR A 482 -21.38 -1.71 -8.13
N VAL A 483 -21.17 -0.39 -8.24
CA VAL A 483 -19.93 0.23 -8.73
C VAL A 483 -19.53 1.35 -7.79
N THR A 484 -18.35 1.25 -7.22
CA THR A 484 -17.81 2.22 -6.26
C THR A 484 -16.82 3.19 -6.91
N THR A 485 -16.12 2.76 -7.98
CA THR A 485 -15.10 3.56 -8.63
C THR A 485 -15.69 4.61 -9.60
N SER A 486 -15.08 5.79 -9.64
CA SER A 486 -15.42 6.84 -10.61
C SER A 486 -15.18 6.39 -12.05
N ARG A 487 -14.11 5.61 -12.29
CA ARG A 487 -13.76 5.04 -13.59
C ARG A 487 -14.85 4.10 -14.12
N GLY A 488 -15.35 3.18 -13.29
CA GLY A 488 -16.43 2.26 -13.64
C GLY A 488 -17.70 3.02 -14.00
N ARG A 489 -18.12 3.98 -13.15
CA ARG A 489 -19.29 4.82 -13.39
C ARG A 489 -19.19 5.63 -14.69
N SER A 490 -18.03 6.25 -14.93
CA SER A 490 -17.82 7.03 -16.17
C SER A 490 -17.94 6.18 -17.44
N LYS A 491 -17.43 4.94 -17.43
CA LYS A 491 -17.53 4.01 -18.56
C LYS A 491 -18.98 3.55 -18.80
N ILE A 492 -19.75 3.30 -17.75
CA ILE A 492 -21.17 2.96 -17.84
C ILE A 492 -21.98 4.16 -18.39
N HIS A 493 -21.75 5.36 -17.86
CA HIS A 493 -22.38 6.58 -18.38
C HIS A 493 -22.08 6.79 -19.86
N ALA A 494 -20.82 6.62 -20.29
CA ALA A 494 -20.44 6.75 -21.68
C ALA A 494 -21.15 5.75 -22.59
N TRP A 495 -21.37 4.50 -22.11
CA TRP A 495 -22.11 3.49 -22.86
C TRP A 495 -23.58 3.89 -23.06
N PHE A 496 -24.28 4.28 -21.98
CA PHE A 496 -25.68 4.74 -22.08
C PHE A 496 -25.82 5.98 -22.93
N ARG A 497 -24.87 6.93 -22.84
CA ARG A 497 -24.84 8.12 -23.68
C ARG A 497 -24.76 7.78 -25.16
N LYS A 498 -23.92 6.78 -25.52
CA LYS A 498 -23.79 6.33 -26.90
C LYS A 498 -25.06 5.61 -27.39
N GLN A 499 -25.71 4.81 -26.53
CA GLN A 499 -26.90 4.04 -26.87
C GLN A 499 -28.14 4.90 -27.02
N ASP A 500 -28.29 5.90 -26.17
CA ASP A 500 -29.46 6.81 -26.16
C ASP A 500 -29.19 8.12 -26.97
N ARG A 501 -28.15 8.15 -27.81
CA ARG A 501 -27.73 9.37 -28.52
C ARG A 501 -28.89 10.04 -29.27
N ASP A 502 -29.66 9.30 -30.05
CA ASP A 502 -30.76 9.82 -30.83
C ASP A 502 -31.90 10.34 -29.95
N LYS A 503 -32.21 9.65 -28.85
CA LYS A 503 -33.21 10.11 -27.88
C LYS A 503 -32.73 11.36 -27.13
N ASN A 504 -31.45 11.39 -26.77
CA ASN A 504 -30.87 12.55 -26.12
C ASN A 504 -30.80 13.76 -27.02
N ILE A 505 -30.57 13.62 -28.36
CA ILE A 505 -30.62 14.69 -29.32
C ILE A 505 -32.04 15.26 -29.36
N LEU A 506 -33.07 14.41 -29.44
CA LEU A 506 -34.46 14.88 -29.46
C LEU A 506 -34.87 15.61 -28.19
N ALA A 507 -34.53 15.03 -27.03
CA ALA A 507 -34.80 15.64 -25.73
C ALA A 507 -34.03 16.96 -25.54
N GLY A 508 -32.74 16.99 -25.92
CA GLY A 508 -31.92 18.18 -25.83
C GLY A 508 -32.38 19.28 -26.75
N ARG A 509 -32.89 18.93 -27.93
CA ARG A 509 -33.48 19.90 -28.87
C ARG A 509 -34.73 20.52 -28.26
N GLN A 510 -35.61 19.73 -27.70
CA GLN A 510 -36.84 20.25 -27.07
C GLN A 510 -36.49 21.20 -25.90
N ILE A 511 -35.57 20.80 -25.02
CA ILE A 511 -35.12 21.61 -23.88
C ILE A 511 -34.50 22.92 -24.36
N LEU A 512 -33.64 22.85 -25.38
CA LEU A 512 -32.99 24.05 -25.93
C LEU A 512 -33.98 25.00 -26.62
N ASP A 513 -34.90 24.47 -27.44
CA ASP A 513 -35.92 25.25 -28.14
C ASP A 513 -36.87 25.95 -27.15
N ASP A 514 -37.28 25.28 -26.06
CA ASP A 514 -38.10 25.86 -25.00
C ASP A 514 -37.39 27.04 -24.31
N GLU A 515 -36.12 26.87 -23.94
CA GLU A 515 -35.32 27.93 -23.29
C GLU A 515 -35.02 29.10 -24.24
N LEU A 516 -34.72 28.82 -25.51
CA LEU A 516 -34.48 29.85 -26.50
C LEU A 516 -35.76 30.67 -26.81
N ALA A 517 -36.93 30.03 -26.80
CA ALA A 517 -38.22 30.69 -26.91
C ALA A 517 -38.46 31.66 -25.74
N HIS A 518 -38.12 31.29 -24.53
CA HIS A 518 -38.18 32.15 -23.33
C HIS A 518 -37.23 33.36 -23.41
N LEU A 519 -36.07 33.18 -24.09
CA LEU A 519 -35.05 34.22 -24.23
C LEU A 519 -35.28 35.11 -25.49
N GLY A 520 -36.14 34.69 -26.41
CA GLY A 520 -36.36 35.37 -27.69
C GLY A 520 -35.17 35.30 -28.66
N ILE A 521 -34.35 34.26 -28.55
CA ILE A 521 -33.10 34.05 -29.30
C ILE A 521 -33.34 32.95 -30.35
N SER A 522 -32.85 33.15 -31.59
CA SER A 522 -32.92 32.10 -32.60
C SER A 522 -31.89 31.00 -32.38
N LEU A 523 -32.24 29.75 -32.77
CA LEU A 523 -31.34 28.58 -32.63
C LEU A 523 -29.99 28.84 -33.33
N LYS A 524 -29.97 29.46 -34.50
CA LYS A 524 -28.76 29.78 -35.28
C LYS A 524 -27.84 30.78 -34.57
N GLU A 525 -28.39 31.69 -33.82
CA GLU A 525 -27.61 32.65 -33.01
C GLU A 525 -27.05 31.99 -31.78
N ALA A 526 -27.85 31.18 -31.09
CA ALA A 526 -27.42 30.43 -29.93
C ALA A 526 -26.29 29.41 -30.26
N GLU A 527 -26.40 28.73 -31.41
CA GLU A 527 -25.41 27.77 -31.91
C GLU A 527 -24.02 28.40 -32.04
N LYS A 528 -23.92 29.62 -32.64
CA LYS A 528 -22.64 30.32 -32.81
C LYS A 528 -21.91 30.61 -31.50
N HIS A 529 -22.63 30.74 -30.40
CA HIS A 529 -22.05 31.03 -29.09
C HIS A 529 -21.88 29.79 -28.23
N LEU A 530 -22.76 28.80 -28.35
CA LEU A 530 -22.74 27.58 -27.52
C LEU A 530 -21.69 26.58 -28.00
N LEU A 531 -21.53 26.35 -29.32
CA LEU A 531 -20.55 25.38 -29.82
C LEU A 531 -19.12 25.69 -29.38
N PRO A 532 -18.61 26.96 -29.56
CA PRO A 532 -17.26 27.28 -29.07
C PRO A 532 -17.14 27.25 -27.55
N ARG A 533 -18.21 27.62 -26.84
CA ARG A 533 -18.19 27.67 -25.36
C ARG A 533 -18.00 26.31 -24.74
N TYR A 534 -18.64 25.28 -25.32
CA TYR A 534 -18.61 23.91 -24.81
C TYR A 534 -17.68 22.98 -25.62
N SER A 535 -16.93 23.54 -26.60
CA SER A 535 -15.95 22.82 -27.42
C SER A 535 -16.57 21.67 -28.24
N PHE A 536 -17.78 21.85 -28.76
CA PHE A 536 -18.42 20.92 -29.68
C PHE A 536 -18.26 21.42 -31.14
N ASN A 537 -18.13 20.43 -32.05
CA ASN A 537 -18.01 20.73 -33.49
C ASN A 537 -19.36 20.70 -34.20
N GLU A 538 -20.31 19.93 -33.70
CA GLU A 538 -21.64 19.73 -34.31
C GLU A 538 -22.75 20.02 -33.30
N LEU A 539 -23.88 20.57 -33.84
CA LEU A 539 -25.06 20.87 -33.04
C LEU A 539 -25.65 19.63 -32.38
N ASP A 540 -25.64 18.48 -33.08
CA ASP A 540 -26.18 17.23 -32.59
C ASP A 540 -25.39 16.70 -31.36
N GLU A 541 -24.09 16.96 -31.27
CA GLU A 541 -23.28 16.63 -30.10
C GLU A 541 -23.65 17.51 -28.90
N LEU A 542 -23.85 18.81 -29.13
CA LEU A 542 -24.33 19.74 -28.11
C LEU A 542 -25.72 19.34 -27.60
N LEU A 543 -26.64 19.02 -28.50
CA LEU A 543 -28.00 18.58 -28.18
C LEU A 543 -27.99 17.27 -27.40
N ALA A 544 -27.17 16.30 -27.80
CA ALA A 544 -26.98 15.04 -27.06
C ALA A 544 -26.46 15.25 -25.63
N ALA A 545 -25.55 16.25 -25.47
CA ALA A 545 -24.99 16.58 -24.14
C ALA A 545 -26.03 17.31 -23.26
N ILE A 546 -26.88 18.17 -23.84
CA ILE A 546 -27.98 18.82 -23.11
C ILE A 546 -29.02 17.77 -22.67
N GLY A 547 -29.48 16.93 -23.59
CA GLY A 547 -30.48 15.90 -23.31
C GLY A 547 -29.97 14.76 -22.39
N GLY A 548 -28.65 14.52 -22.40
CA GLY A 548 -27.97 13.60 -21.48
C GLY A 548 -27.72 14.19 -20.09
N GLY A 549 -27.95 15.51 -19.88
CA GLY A 549 -27.73 16.19 -18.61
C GLY A 549 -26.27 16.55 -18.32
N ASP A 550 -25.37 16.45 -19.30
CA ASP A 550 -23.93 16.79 -19.16
C ASP A 550 -23.72 18.29 -19.05
N ILE A 551 -24.62 19.08 -19.62
CA ILE A 551 -24.62 20.55 -19.57
C ILE A 551 -25.73 21.00 -18.60
N ARG A 552 -25.35 21.77 -17.60
CA ARG A 552 -26.29 22.35 -16.63
C ARG A 552 -27.08 23.48 -17.32
N LEU A 553 -28.39 23.29 -17.47
CA LEU A 553 -29.30 24.22 -18.15
C LEU A 553 -29.13 25.65 -17.65
N ASN A 554 -29.13 25.87 -16.33
CA ASN A 554 -28.99 27.20 -15.73
C ASN A 554 -27.67 27.90 -16.12
N GLN A 555 -26.57 27.17 -16.29
CA GLN A 555 -25.30 27.75 -16.73
C GLN A 555 -25.34 28.17 -18.20
N MET A 556 -26.01 27.39 -19.03
CA MET A 556 -26.19 27.68 -20.45
C MET A 556 -27.11 28.92 -20.65
N VAL A 557 -28.23 28.95 -19.94
CA VAL A 557 -29.18 30.09 -19.99
C VAL A 557 -28.52 31.37 -19.50
N ASN A 558 -27.83 31.36 -18.37
CA ASN A 558 -27.12 32.52 -17.86
C ASN A 558 -26.02 33.02 -18.82
N PHE A 559 -25.33 32.09 -19.49
CA PHE A 559 -24.34 32.44 -20.49
C PHE A 559 -24.99 33.14 -21.71
N LEU A 560 -26.08 32.59 -22.23
CA LEU A 560 -26.82 33.20 -23.36
C LEU A 560 -27.35 34.56 -22.97
N GLN A 561 -27.96 34.71 -21.80
CA GLN A 561 -28.43 36.03 -21.30
C GLN A 561 -27.28 37.04 -21.20
N ALA A 562 -26.11 36.65 -20.72
CA ALA A 562 -24.94 37.54 -20.64
C ALA A 562 -24.38 37.94 -22.00
N GLN A 563 -24.55 37.10 -23.03
CA GLN A 563 -24.10 37.42 -24.41
C GLN A 563 -25.07 38.34 -25.15
N PHE A 564 -26.38 38.14 -24.98
CA PHE A 564 -27.41 38.87 -25.73
C PHE A 564 -27.93 40.11 -24.99
N ASN A 565 -27.93 40.13 -23.65
CA ASN A 565 -28.23 41.31 -22.85
C ASN A 565 -26.95 42.11 -22.52
N LYS A 566 -26.21 42.54 -23.54
CA LYS A 566 -25.11 43.47 -23.31
C LYS A 566 -25.69 44.80 -22.87
N PRO A 567 -25.37 45.30 -21.67
CA PRO A 567 -25.80 46.63 -21.24
C PRO A 567 -25.27 47.68 -22.21
N SER A 568 -26.08 48.71 -22.48
CA SER A 568 -25.69 49.84 -23.34
C SER A 568 -24.42 50.53 -22.83
N ALA A 569 -23.67 51.19 -23.69
CA ALA A 569 -22.42 51.88 -23.31
C ALA A 569 -22.61 52.83 -22.10
N ALA A 570 -23.77 53.45 -21.96
CA ALA A 570 -24.11 54.30 -20.80
C ALA A 570 -24.27 53.52 -19.49
N GLU A 571 -24.76 52.28 -19.53
CA GLU A 571 -24.88 51.40 -18.35
C GLU A 571 -23.53 50.76 -17.95
N GLN A 572 -22.64 50.53 -18.91
CA GLN A 572 -21.27 50.08 -18.67
C GLN A 572 -20.44 51.17 -18.01
N ASP A 573 -20.57 52.43 -18.38
CA ASP A 573 -19.92 53.58 -17.79
C ASP A 573 -20.43 53.84 -16.36
N ALA A 574 -21.73 53.68 -16.09
CA ALA A 574 -22.30 53.77 -14.74
C ALA A 574 -21.86 52.62 -13.80
N ALA A 575 -21.72 51.42 -14.36
CA ALA A 575 -21.18 50.25 -13.60
C ALA A 575 -19.68 50.39 -13.34
N ALA A 576 -18.90 50.92 -14.30
CA ALA A 576 -17.47 51.19 -14.12
C ALA A 576 -17.22 52.30 -13.08
N LEU A 577 -18.06 53.35 -13.03
CA LEU A 577 -18.02 54.39 -12.02
C LEU A 577 -18.33 53.85 -10.61
N LYS A 578 -19.30 52.96 -10.48
CA LYS A 578 -19.59 52.25 -9.21
C LYS A 578 -18.46 51.33 -8.76
N GLN A 579 -17.78 50.62 -9.69
CA GLN A 579 -16.62 49.79 -9.37
C GLN A 579 -15.38 50.60 -9.01
N LEU A 580 -15.16 51.78 -9.59
CA LEU A 580 -14.08 52.69 -9.22
C LEU A 580 -14.30 53.31 -7.85
N GLN A 581 -15.51 53.58 -7.43
CA GLN A 581 -15.84 54.04 -6.11
C GLN A 581 -15.68 52.96 -5.02
N GLN A 582 -15.76 51.67 -5.38
CA GLN A 582 -15.52 50.54 -4.45
C GLN A 582 -14.05 50.14 -4.36
N LYS A 583 -13.17 50.54 -5.29
CA LYS A 583 -11.74 50.20 -5.31
C LYS A 583 -10.82 51.09 -4.48
N THR A 584 -11.33 52.08 -3.75
CA THR A 584 -10.52 52.94 -2.87
C THR A 584 -10.34 52.38 -1.45
N GLN A 585 -10.74 51.15 -1.20
CA GLN A 585 -10.32 50.45 0.02
C GLN A 585 -9.29 49.40 -0.33
N ALA A 586 -8.06 49.53 0.20
CA ALA A 586 -6.95 48.63 0.03
C ALA A 586 -7.35 47.18 0.34
N PRO A 587 -6.87 46.18 -0.41
CA PRO A 587 -7.15 44.79 -0.11
C PRO A 587 -6.39 44.39 1.15
N GLN A 588 -7.08 44.34 2.29
CA GLN A 588 -6.61 43.55 3.41
C GLN A 588 -6.62 42.08 3.00
N SER A 589 -5.46 41.44 3.10
CA SER A 589 -5.29 40.02 2.90
C SER A 589 -6.35 39.26 3.70
N ARG A 590 -7.27 38.60 3.01
CA ARG A 590 -8.19 37.64 3.63
C ARG A 590 -7.38 36.45 4.12
N ARG A 591 -6.91 36.50 5.36
CA ARG A 591 -6.72 35.31 6.16
C ARG A 591 -8.10 34.65 6.26
N LYS A 592 -8.19 33.38 5.86
CA LYS A 592 -9.32 32.53 6.22
C LYS A 592 -9.30 32.38 7.74
N ASP A 593 -10.02 33.22 8.43
CA ASP A 593 -10.31 33.07 9.85
C ASP A 593 -11.63 32.29 9.92
N ASP A 594 -11.54 31.00 10.31
CA ASP A 594 -12.69 30.17 10.66
C ASP A 594 -13.21 30.54 12.07
N GLY A 595 -13.31 31.84 12.37
CA GLY A 595 -13.70 32.40 13.66
C GLY A 595 -15.18 32.20 14.01
N ARG A 596 -15.68 30.95 13.98
CA ARG A 596 -17.06 30.63 14.37
C ARG A 596 -17.28 30.58 15.87
N VAL A 597 -16.26 30.29 16.64
CA VAL A 597 -16.31 30.17 18.11
C VAL A 597 -15.07 30.81 18.71
N VAL A 598 -15.26 31.65 19.75
CA VAL A 598 -14.18 32.25 20.52
C VAL A 598 -14.08 31.52 21.86
N VAL A 599 -12.90 31.01 22.19
CA VAL A 599 -12.63 30.33 23.45
C VAL A 599 -11.80 31.28 24.34
N GLU A 600 -12.29 31.60 25.53
CA GLU A 600 -11.60 32.49 26.44
C GLU A 600 -10.27 31.89 26.92
N GLY A 601 -9.19 32.69 26.81
CA GLY A 601 -7.86 32.33 27.33
C GLY A 601 -6.97 31.47 26.41
N VAL A 602 -7.43 31.03 25.23
CA VAL A 602 -6.67 30.16 24.36
C VAL A 602 -6.73 30.66 22.88
N GLY A 603 -5.78 31.49 22.52
CA GLY A 603 -5.68 32.00 21.14
C GLY A 603 -5.28 30.87 20.14
N ASN A 604 -6.00 30.76 19.04
CA ASN A 604 -5.65 29.97 17.83
C ASN A 604 -5.58 28.43 17.95
N LEU A 605 -6.27 27.79 18.86
CA LEU A 605 -6.43 26.33 18.84
C LEU A 605 -7.55 25.91 17.88
N MET A 606 -7.30 24.84 17.11
CA MET A 606 -8.33 24.24 16.24
C MET A 606 -9.53 23.81 17.09
N HIS A 607 -10.73 24.23 16.69
CA HIS A 607 -11.97 23.82 17.33
C HIS A 607 -12.90 23.10 16.34
N HIS A 608 -13.72 22.18 16.85
CA HIS A 608 -14.71 21.47 16.06
C HIS A 608 -16.02 21.32 16.83
N ILE A 609 -17.12 21.36 16.11
CA ILE A 609 -18.47 21.19 16.67
C ILE A 609 -18.66 19.70 17.05
N ALA A 610 -19.06 19.45 18.30
CA ALA A 610 -19.33 18.11 18.79
C ALA A 610 -20.52 17.46 18.07
N ARG A 611 -20.34 16.23 17.62
CA ARG A 611 -21.40 15.50 16.88
C ARG A 611 -22.56 15.07 17.76
N CYS A 612 -22.34 14.85 19.06
CA CYS A 612 -23.34 14.38 20.01
C CYS A 612 -24.48 15.38 20.26
N CYS A 613 -24.19 16.69 20.22
CA CYS A 613 -25.18 17.73 20.53
C CYS A 613 -25.34 18.79 19.45
N GLN A 614 -24.43 18.84 18.47
CA GLN A 614 -24.47 19.73 17.30
C GLN A 614 -24.89 21.17 17.64
N PRO A 615 -24.12 21.93 18.48
CA PRO A 615 -24.49 23.28 18.88
C PRO A 615 -24.64 24.21 17.64
N ILE A 616 -25.59 25.15 17.73
CA ILE A 616 -25.82 26.18 16.71
C ILE A 616 -25.75 27.56 17.37
N PRO A 617 -25.51 28.64 16.59
CA PRO A 617 -25.50 30.00 17.18
C PRO A 617 -26.78 30.34 17.92
N GLY A 618 -26.61 30.73 19.19
CA GLY A 618 -27.70 30.97 20.15
C GLY A 618 -27.83 29.89 21.22
N ASP A 619 -27.24 28.71 21.05
CA ASP A 619 -27.08 27.72 22.12
C ASP A 619 -25.98 28.19 23.09
N GLU A 620 -26.14 27.95 24.39
CA GLU A 620 -25.03 28.07 25.34
C GLU A 620 -24.02 26.98 25.11
N ILE A 621 -22.73 27.33 24.92
CA ILE A 621 -21.67 26.39 24.52
C ILE A 621 -20.53 26.35 25.53
N VAL A 622 -19.90 25.18 25.59
CA VAL A 622 -18.73 24.91 26.43
C VAL A 622 -17.72 24.11 25.60
N GLY A 623 -16.45 24.47 25.71
CA GLY A 623 -15.35 23.77 25.06
C GLY A 623 -14.80 22.66 25.94
N PHE A 624 -14.40 21.55 25.34
CA PHE A 624 -13.65 20.47 25.98
C PHE A 624 -12.35 20.21 25.23
N ILE A 625 -11.21 20.32 25.94
CA ILE A 625 -9.88 20.09 25.34
C ILE A 625 -9.67 18.60 25.12
N THR A 626 -9.59 18.18 23.84
CA THR A 626 -9.34 16.81 23.44
C THR A 626 -7.84 16.52 23.27
N GLN A 627 -7.41 15.28 23.45
CA GLN A 627 -6.02 14.90 23.18
C GLN A 627 -5.79 14.82 21.66
N GLY A 628 -4.98 15.74 21.11
CA GLY A 628 -4.53 15.72 19.72
C GLY A 628 -5.51 16.25 18.66
N ARG A 629 -6.78 16.64 19.02
CA ARG A 629 -7.78 17.14 18.06
C ARG A 629 -8.28 18.56 18.32
N GLY A 630 -7.63 19.29 19.22
CA GLY A 630 -8.05 20.63 19.60
C GLY A 630 -9.25 20.65 20.57
N ILE A 631 -10.12 21.66 20.47
CA ILE A 631 -11.26 21.88 21.38
C ILE A 631 -12.55 21.37 20.72
N SER A 632 -13.24 20.44 21.37
CA SER A 632 -14.59 20.00 20.99
C SER A 632 -15.62 20.92 21.66
N VAL A 633 -16.45 21.59 20.88
CA VAL A 633 -17.47 22.54 21.35
C VAL A 633 -18.79 21.80 21.53
N HIS A 634 -19.29 21.76 22.74
CA HIS A 634 -20.54 21.12 23.13
C HIS A 634 -21.57 22.18 23.60
N ARG A 635 -22.85 21.81 23.59
CA ARG A 635 -23.88 22.57 24.31
C ARG A 635 -23.69 22.37 25.80
N ALA A 636 -24.00 23.39 26.58
CA ALA A 636 -23.87 23.37 28.03
C ALA A 636 -24.75 22.28 28.71
N ASP A 637 -25.88 21.92 28.10
CA ASP A 637 -26.84 20.90 28.54
C ASP A 637 -26.57 19.49 27.92
N CYS A 638 -25.43 19.25 27.31
CA CYS A 638 -25.11 17.96 26.69
C CYS A 638 -24.81 16.88 27.74
N GLU A 639 -25.51 15.73 27.67
CA GLU A 639 -25.32 14.61 28.58
C GLU A 639 -23.87 14.08 28.56
N GLN A 640 -23.25 13.96 27.39
CA GLN A 640 -21.84 13.54 27.27
C GLN A 640 -20.89 14.57 27.90
N LEU A 641 -21.20 15.87 27.85
CA LEU A 641 -20.39 16.88 28.51
C LEU A 641 -20.47 16.78 30.05
N ALA A 642 -21.62 16.35 30.56
CA ALA A 642 -21.78 16.11 31.99
C ALA A 642 -20.88 14.97 32.49
N GLU A 643 -20.77 13.89 31.73
CA GLU A 643 -19.81 12.80 31.99
C GLU A 643 -18.36 13.26 31.90
N LEU A 644 -18.01 13.98 30.85
CA LEU A 644 -16.65 14.51 30.64
C LEU A 644 -16.28 15.51 31.79
N ARG A 645 -17.23 16.29 32.26
CA ARG A 645 -17.06 17.22 33.39
C ARG A 645 -16.76 16.49 34.69
N SER A 646 -17.34 15.31 34.90
CA SER A 646 -17.09 14.52 36.12
C SER A 646 -15.71 13.82 36.11
N HIS A 647 -15.19 13.47 34.91
CA HIS A 647 -13.93 12.72 34.76
C HIS A 647 -12.70 13.62 34.59
N ALA A 648 -12.83 14.79 33.98
CA ALA A 648 -11.72 15.70 33.70
C ALA A 648 -12.16 17.19 33.72
N PRO A 649 -12.51 17.74 34.89
CA PRO A 649 -13.03 19.10 35.01
C PRO A 649 -12.02 20.16 34.55
N GLU A 650 -10.73 19.90 34.68
CA GLU A 650 -9.63 20.80 34.29
C GLU A 650 -9.51 20.99 32.77
N ARG A 651 -10.21 20.19 31.98
CA ARG A 651 -10.18 20.24 30.48
C ARG A 651 -11.38 21.00 29.90
N ILE A 652 -12.22 21.55 30.74
CA ILE A 652 -13.36 22.37 30.36
C ILE A 652 -12.92 23.83 30.25
N VAL A 653 -13.33 24.48 29.17
CA VAL A 653 -13.04 25.89 28.87
C VAL A 653 -14.31 26.61 28.43
N ASP A 654 -14.46 27.86 28.83
CA ASP A 654 -15.60 28.66 28.41
C ASP A 654 -15.48 29.01 26.93
N ALA A 655 -16.58 28.89 26.20
CA ALA A 655 -16.67 29.16 24.79
C ALA A 655 -17.88 30.03 24.47
N VAL A 656 -17.70 31.00 23.59
CA VAL A 656 -18.76 31.88 23.11
C VAL A 656 -18.80 31.95 21.60
N TRP A 657 -19.97 32.20 21.03
CA TRP A 657 -20.12 32.38 19.60
C TRP A 657 -19.50 33.71 19.14
N GLY A 658 -18.72 33.65 18.02
CA GLY A 658 -18.15 34.85 17.41
C GLY A 658 -19.21 35.71 16.68
N GLU A 659 -18.91 36.98 16.41
CA GLU A 659 -19.87 37.96 15.88
C GLU A 659 -20.31 37.75 14.41
N SER A 660 -19.73 36.83 13.64
CA SER A 660 -20.05 36.62 12.23
C SER A 660 -20.80 35.30 11.92
N TYR A 661 -22.10 35.42 11.65
CA TYR A 661 -23.03 34.29 11.37
C TYR A 661 -23.32 34.14 9.87
N SER A 662 -22.37 33.77 9.05
CA SER A 662 -22.62 33.65 7.59
C SER A 662 -22.71 32.23 7.05
N ALA A 663 -22.57 31.19 7.88
CA ALA A 663 -22.65 29.81 7.46
C ALA A 663 -23.88 29.09 8.03
N GLY A 664 -24.54 28.27 7.22
CA GLY A 664 -25.64 27.40 7.66
C GLY A 664 -25.12 26.21 8.48
N TYR A 665 -25.87 25.85 9.51
CA TYR A 665 -25.60 24.73 10.40
C TYR A 665 -26.59 23.60 10.16
N SER A 666 -26.11 22.39 9.95
CA SER A 666 -26.96 21.22 9.75
C SER A 666 -27.36 20.59 11.09
N LEU A 667 -28.65 20.31 11.26
CA LEU A 667 -29.17 19.60 12.41
C LEU A 667 -30.32 18.67 12.01
N VAL A 668 -30.64 17.71 12.88
CA VAL A 668 -31.72 16.75 12.64
C VAL A 668 -32.95 17.12 13.46
N VAL A 669 -34.07 17.25 12.80
CA VAL A 669 -35.40 17.43 13.41
C VAL A 669 -36.18 16.14 13.24
N ARG A 670 -36.72 15.61 14.34
CA ARG A 670 -37.64 14.49 14.33
C ARG A 670 -39.07 14.97 14.49
N VAL A 671 -39.93 14.52 13.58
CA VAL A 671 -41.37 14.73 13.65
C VAL A 671 -42.01 13.39 13.87
N GLN A 672 -42.78 13.26 14.95
CA GLN A 672 -43.66 12.12 15.22
C GLN A 672 -45.09 12.54 14.96
N ALA A 673 -45.79 11.77 14.16
CA ALA A 673 -47.18 12.08 13.76
C ALA A 673 -47.99 10.81 13.54
N ASN A 674 -49.32 10.94 13.55
CA ASN A 674 -50.19 9.90 13.03
C ASN A 674 -50.01 9.77 11.52
N ASP A 675 -49.79 8.53 11.04
CA ASP A 675 -49.53 8.30 9.62
C ASP A 675 -50.74 8.58 8.77
N ARG A 676 -50.63 9.48 7.81
CA ARG A 676 -51.65 9.84 6.83
C ARG A 676 -51.10 10.24 5.49
N SER A 677 -51.89 10.09 4.46
CA SER A 677 -51.53 10.58 3.13
C SER A 677 -51.34 12.11 3.11
N GLY A 678 -50.25 12.59 2.53
CA GLY A 678 -49.92 14.00 2.41
C GLY A 678 -49.16 14.62 3.58
N LEU A 679 -48.88 13.90 4.67
CA LEU A 679 -48.16 14.38 5.85
C LEU A 679 -46.76 14.97 5.45
N LEU A 680 -46.00 14.23 4.67
CA LEU A 680 -44.65 14.67 4.24
C LEU A 680 -44.72 15.93 3.37
N ARG A 681 -45.77 16.06 2.50
CA ARG A 681 -45.99 17.27 1.70
C ARG A 681 -46.24 18.49 2.58
N ASP A 682 -47.11 18.33 3.62
CA ASP A 682 -47.45 19.43 4.50
C ASP A 682 -46.22 19.92 5.30
N ILE A 683 -45.40 18.99 5.78
CA ILE A 683 -44.16 19.25 6.50
C ILE A 683 -43.13 19.97 5.56
N THR A 684 -42.95 19.46 4.36
CA THR A 684 -42.00 20.04 3.39
C THR A 684 -42.46 21.42 2.90
N THR A 685 -43.76 21.65 2.79
CA THR A 685 -44.34 22.97 2.46
C THR A 685 -44.02 24.02 3.54
N ILE A 686 -44.06 23.66 4.82
CA ILE A 686 -43.68 24.57 5.93
C ILE A 686 -42.21 24.93 5.85
N LEU A 687 -41.33 23.93 5.60
CA LEU A 687 -39.89 24.17 5.48
C LEU A 687 -39.56 25.08 4.29
N ALA A 688 -40.24 24.86 3.17
CA ALA A 688 -40.10 25.71 1.99
C ALA A 688 -40.56 27.16 2.23
N ASN A 689 -41.68 27.35 2.94
CA ASN A 689 -42.21 28.66 3.30
C ASN A 689 -41.28 29.43 4.27
N GLU A 690 -40.59 28.72 5.16
CA GLU A 690 -39.59 29.28 6.06
C GLU A 690 -38.22 29.46 5.38
N LYS A 691 -38.07 29.08 4.10
CA LYS A 691 -36.82 29.14 3.32
C LYS A 691 -35.69 28.33 3.97
N VAL A 692 -36.04 27.21 4.58
CA VAL A 692 -35.10 26.28 5.21
C VAL A 692 -34.71 25.22 4.20
N ASN A 693 -33.40 25.05 4.01
CA ASN A 693 -32.87 24.05 3.11
C ASN A 693 -32.92 22.66 3.78
N VAL A 694 -33.47 21.67 3.08
CA VAL A 694 -33.55 20.27 3.53
C VAL A 694 -32.44 19.46 2.89
N LEU A 695 -31.52 18.95 3.68
CA LEU A 695 -30.35 18.20 3.23
C LEU A 695 -30.64 16.69 3.12
N GLY A 696 -31.59 16.18 3.92
CA GLY A 696 -31.97 14.78 3.89
C GLY A 696 -33.28 14.54 4.64
N VAL A 697 -34.01 13.49 4.26
CA VAL A 697 -35.26 13.03 4.89
C VAL A 697 -35.25 11.52 5.01
N ALA A 698 -35.51 11.00 6.20
CA ALA A 698 -35.74 9.59 6.45
C ALA A 698 -37.12 9.42 7.11
N SER A 699 -38.01 8.63 6.52
CA SER A 699 -39.35 8.38 7.04
C SER A 699 -39.54 6.89 7.36
N ARG A 700 -40.11 6.61 8.51
CA ARG A 700 -40.50 5.25 8.95
C ARG A 700 -41.93 5.29 9.44
N SER A 701 -42.78 4.39 8.88
CA SER A 701 -44.17 4.24 9.31
C SER A 701 -44.33 2.90 10.03
N ASP A 702 -44.85 2.92 11.23
CA ASP A 702 -45.29 1.73 11.95
C ASP A 702 -46.80 1.51 11.68
N THR A 703 -47.08 0.59 10.77
CA THR A 703 -48.47 0.23 10.35
C THR A 703 -49.30 -0.35 11.47
N LYS A 704 -48.69 -0.91 12.53
CA LYS A 704 -49.43 -1.46 13.68
C LYS A 704 -49.90 -0.37 14.64
N GLN A 705 -49.11 0.64 14.82
CA GLN A 705 -49.40 1.77 15.71
C GLN A 705 -49.95 3.00 14.97
N GLN A 706 -50.00 2.94 13.62
CA GLN A 706 -50.39 4.07 12.76
C GLN A 706 -49.56 5.34 13.02
N LEU A 707 -48.31 5.17 13.43
CA LEU A 707 -47.39 6.27 13.73
C LEU A 707 -46.32 6.41 12.63
N ALA A 708 -46.09 7.63 12.18
CA ALA A 708 -44.98 8.00 11.30
C ALA A 708 -43.90 8.75 12.10
N THR A 709 -42.66 8.34 11.94
CA THR A 709 -41.48 9.07 12.43
C THR A 709 -40.69 9.56 11.23
N ILE A 710 -40.52 10.87 11.13
CA ILE A 710 -39.82 11.54 10.04
C ILE A 710 -38.61 12.27 10.60
N ASP A 711 -37.43 11.84 10.23
CA ASP A 711 -36.16 12.48 10.58
C ASP A 711 -35.71 13.34 9.39
N MET A 712 -35.54 14.64 9.59
CA MET A 712 -35.15 15.58 8.58
C MET A 712 -33.88 16.27 8.96
N THR A 713 -32.85 16.21 8.10
CA THR A 713 -31.65 17.01 8.22
C THR A 713 -31.89 18.34 7.52
N ILE A 714 -31.90 19.41 8.29
CA ILE A 714 -32.19 20.77 7.78
C ILE A 714 -30.99 21.68 8.07
N GLU A 715 -30.84 22.70 7.21
CA GLU A 715 -29.82 23.75 7.35
C GLU A 715 -30.42 25.00 7.96
N ILE A 716 -29.89 25.43 9.10
CA ILE A 716 -30.41 26.57 9.89
C ILE A 716 -29.28 27.54 10.20
N TYR A 717 -29.62 28.85 10.23
CA TYR A 717 -28.65 29.92 10.49
C TYR A 717 -28.62 30.41 11.93
N ASN A 718 -29.72 30.25 12.69
CA ASN A 718 -29.80 30.62 14.10
C ASN A 718 -30.96 29.94 14.84
N LEU A 719 -30.97 30.02 16.18
CA LEU A 719 -31.94 29.40 17.07
C LEU A 719 -33.37 29.92 16.85
N GLN A 720 -33.54 31.20 16.46
CA GLN A 720 -34.86 31.81 16.27
C GLN A 720 -35.59 31.20 15.07
N VAL A 721 -34.86 30.92 13.98
CA VAL A 721 -35.43 30.21 12.79
C VAL A 721 -35.84 28.81 13.18
N LEU A 722 -35.02 28.07 13.94
CA LEU A 722 -35.35 26.76 14.45
C LEU A 722 -36.63 26.78 15.31
N GLY A 723 -36.75 27.71 16.23
CA GLY A 723 -37.94 27.87 17.08
C GLY A 723 -39.21 28.09 16.27
N ARG A 724 -39.17 28.93 15.22
CA ARG A 724 -40.32 29.16 14.35
C ARG A 724 -40.68 27.90 13.54
N VAL A 725 -39.69 27.19 13.02
CA VAL A 725 -39.91 25.96 12.26
C VAL A 725 -40.55 24.90 13.16
N LEU A 726 -40.00 24.63 14.31
CA LEU A 726 -40.54 23.66 15.26
C LEU A 726 -41.95 24.03 15.72
N GLY A 727 -42.21 25.34 16.02
CA GLY A 727 -43.53 25.84 16.37
C GLY A 727 -44.57 25.58 15.26
N LYS A 728 -44.23 25.83 13.99
CA LYS A 728 -45.12 25.58 12.86
C LYS A 728 -45.32 24.10 12.57
N LEU A 729 -44.27 23.29 12.73
CA LEU A 729 -44.38 21.82 12.56
C LEU A 729 -45.32 21.20 13.61
N ASN A 730 -45.27 21.66 14.84
CA ASN A 730 -46.15 21.23 15.95
C ASN A 730 -47.61 21.67 15.72
N GLN A 731 -47.87 22.65 14.87
CA GLN A 731 -49.22 23.07 14.51
C GLN A 731 -49.86 22.31 13.35
N VAL A 732 -49.09 21.44 12.67
CA VAL A 732 -49.62 20.62 11.57
C VAL A 732 -50.60 19.59 12.15
N PRO A 733 -51.79 19.45 11.56
CA PRO A 733 -52.75 18.41 11.98
C PRO A 733 -52.08 17.02 11.97
N ASP A 734 -52.35 16.25 13.01
CA ASP A 734 -51.81 14.90 13.22
C ASP A 734 -50.32 14.81 13.61
N VAL A 735 -49.59 15.90 13.71
CA VAL A 735 -48.26 15.92 14.34
C VAL A 735 -48.42 15.86 15.86
N ILE A 736 -47.75 14.88 16.48
CA ILE A 736 -47.78 14.65 17.91
C ILE A 736 -46.64 15.45 18.57
N ASP A 737 -45.42 15.40 17.96
CA ASP A 737 -44.27 16.10 18.49
C ASP A 737 -43.28 16.38 17.36
N ALA A 738 -42.74 17.58 17.35
CA ALA A 738 -41.63 17.97 16.49
C ALA A 738 -40.50 18.57 17.32
N ARG A 739 -39.36 17.90 17.36
CA ARG A 739 -38.23 18.28 18.22
C ARG A 739 -36.90 18.13 17.51
N ARG A 740 -35.92 18.89 17.98
CA ARG A 740 -34.52 18.69 17.58
C ARG A 740 -34.02 17.37 18.17
N LEU A 741 -33.43 16.51 17.34
CA LEU A 741 -32.74 15.33 17.84
C LEU A 741 -31.37 15.71 18.40
N HIS A 742 -31.10 15.17 19.58
CA HIS A 742 -29.75 15.13 20.11
C HIS A 742 -29.06 13.95 19.43
N GLY A 743 -27.89 14.16 18.85
CA GLY A 743 -27.14 13.08 18.22
C GLY A 743 -26.79 11.99 19.25
N ASN A 744 -27.02 10.73 18.86
CA ASN A 744 -26.56 9.58 19.68
C ASN A 744 -25.04 9.48 19.64
#